data_c7c7cd7026258953c910de695509a33d
#
_entry.id   c7c7cd7026258953c910de695509a33d
#
_cell.length_a   1.000
_cell.length_b   1.000
_cell.length_c   1.000
_cell.angle_alpha   90.00
_cell.angle_beta   90.00
_cell.angle_gamma   90.00
#
_symmetry.space_group_name_H-M   'P 1'
#
loop_
_entity.id
_entity.type
_entity.pdbx_description
1 polymer ?
#
loop_
_entity_poly.entity_id
_entity_poly.type
_entity_poly.pdbx_seq_one_letter_code
_entity_poly.pdbx_strand_id
1 'polypeptide(L)'
;MKRIVLLTALVITSLCAWAQQLRTPFKMAESNREYLQHGMRHMTSPLGQKSMQRYSMQSTDRLMRTDLNSRRIAAKTLNTNYELVNEQPAGEVKMFYRSGKNYYTADGTNFQTDDQHGLMKVVFDPDGKTVWFKEIMMDLAGYNSWVKGTYNEDKTKINVELGQTVGYLSQYNQYLLLYMFKYDEASQTFVIDETQKQLEVAVEGESLKMLGTDSKHLLSMVYSSNNAWVMLGDYETVLAPFNEVAVEVPEGLTTKDYMLNAVDKEGKAVTTKVKMGEVGNDVYVQGLLNSLPEGWLKGKKEANKVTFANKQFVGIVSDFYPVWGVGANSVDDKLVEADFVLNFNEASKTYTSDMFLLENVLKDEFGYIDYYYNVTLMEYPDVQFTTDIITEQPEGELKAYKRSGTALSTYMGYPYVDPQDGYIMFMVYAPDGKTVYLKNPVTQARANTWVKATKEGNKIVMPLYQSIDYSENGDYYIYLAKVVAMNPNDEKKVYVPDFSAKNVTFSIDEATGVVSLDELKDDKAVLGLVFSNNMSYNNFADFNSVYTPLDEEITLMPENLKQEKWSVIYNEEGETADGEVVVAMDGDKLYMNSILDLDPKATLVGTIKGNKVEFATDQYLGLYPKADATAYFGGAKYRIEQEEVIPGTGFMMDHWYYDVTPSLVMDYDAEKRTLTAPEGTTFLLNATKPSVDVMYIWALSDAYFAFKSEIAGIDNDLTVEGKEVKSVKYFNLKGMQIAKPEKGVCIQAVTFTDGSTMTKKMVR
;
A
#
# COMPACT_ATOMS: atom_id res chain seq x y z
N MET A 1 -23.13 -0.26 16.95
CA MET A 1 -22.56 -1.58 16.57
C MET A 1 -22.61 -1.87 15.07
N LYS A 2 -23.76 -1.90 14.38
CA LYS A 2 -23.81 -2.22 12.92
C LYS A 2 -23.05 -1.25 11.97
N ARG A 3 -22.78 0.01 12.34
CA ARG A 3 -22.07 0.99 11.51
C ARG A 3 -20.55 1.03 11.71
N ILE A 4 -20.08 0.65 12.88
CA ILE A 4 -18.64 0.42 13.12
C ILE A 4 -18.19 -0.81 12.35
N VAL A 5 -19.01 -1.85 12.31
CA VAL A 5 -18.78 -3.05 11.47
C VAL A 5 -18.74 -2.70 9.98
N LEU A 6 -19.54 -1.72 9.49
CA LEU A 6 -19.52 -1.32 8.07
C LEU A 6 -18.29 -0.47 7.71
N LEU A 7 -17.80 0.40 8.61
CA LEU A 7 -16.56 1.16 8.37
C LEU A 7 -15.32 0.27 8.52
N THR A 8 -15.34 -0.65 9.48
CA THR A 8 -14.29 -1.67 9.61
C THR A 8 -14.31 -2.62 8.42
N ALA A 9 -15.50 -3.01 7.93
CA ALA A 9 -15.63 -3.80 6.70
C ALA A 9 -15.17 -3.02 5.45
N LEU A 10 -15.41 -1.71 5.34
CA LEU A 10 -14.90 -0.90 4.21
C LEU A 10 -13.39 -0.69 4.26
N VAL A 11 -12.82 -0.55 5.45
CA VAL A 11 -11.35 -0.50 5.63
C VAL A 11 -10.75 -1.88 5.39
N ILE A 12 -11.40 -2.95 5.82
CA ILE A 12 -10.97 -4.33 5.56
C ILE A 12 -11.18 -4.68 4.08
N THR A 13 -12.24 -4.23 3.41
CA THR A 13 -12.41 -4.45 1.96
C THR A 13 -11.44 -3.60 1.13
N SER A 14 -11.04 -2.42 1.56
CA SER A 14 -9.97 -1.66 0.91
C SER A 14 -8.59 -2.30 1.18
N LEU A 15 -8.34 -2.80 2.39
CA LEU A 15 -7.13 -3.56 2.72
C LEU A 15 -7.14 -4.95 2.04
N CYS A 16 -8.30 -5.61 1.93
CA CYS A 16 -8.46 -6.85 1.14
C CYS A 16 -8.39 -6.59 -0.36
N ALA A 17 -8.87 -5.45 -0.87
CA ALA A 17 -8.67 -5.07 -2.28
C ALA A 17 -7.20 -4.76 -2.59
N TRP A 18 -6.46 -4.16 -1.65
CA TRP A 18 -5.00 -4.03 -1.75
C TRP A 18 -4.28 -5.39 -1.60
N ALA A 19 -4.71 -6.22 -0.67
CA ALA A 19 -4.22 -7.60 -0.55
C ALA A 19 -4.61 -8.46 -1.77
N GLN A 20 -5.75 -8.17 -2.43
CA GLN A 20 -6.14 -8.82 -3.67
C GLN A 20 -5.34 -8.35 -4.89
N GLN A 21 -4.86 -7.11 -4.94
CA GLN A 21 -3.88 -6.67 -5.93
C GLN A 21 -2.48 -7.26 -5.68
N LEU A 22 -2.19 -7.65 -4.44
CA LEU A 22 -0.97 -8.34 -4.01
C LEU A 22 -1.12 -9.87 -4.00
N ARG A 23 -2.19 -10.42 -4.59
CA ARG A 23 -2.36 -11.89 -4.69
C ARG A 23 -1.14 -12.48 -5.38
N THR A 24 -0.36 -13.25 -4.62
CA THR A 24 0.46 -14.29 -5.23
C THR A 24 -0.48 -15.12 -6.12
N PRO A 25 -0.08 -15.52 -7.34
CA PRO A 25 -0.95 -16.37 -8.17
C PRO A 25 -1.15 -17.75 -7.58
N PHE A 26 -0.46 -18.04 -6.50
CA PHE A 26 -0.51 -19.31 -5.80
C PHE A 26 -1.25 -19.15 -4.49
N LYS A 27 -2.25 -19.99 -4.31
CA LYS A 27 -2.89 -20.18 -3.02
C LYS A 27 -2.15 -21.33 -2.34
N MET A 28 -1.67 -21.11 -1.14
CA MET A 28 -0.84 -22.06 -0.40
C MET A 28 -1.66 -23.06 0.41
N ALA A 29 -1.16 -24.25 0.57
CA ALA A 29 -1.71 -25.28 1.44
C ALA A 29 -1.55 -24.93 2.94
N GLU A 30 -2.22 -25.67 3.79
CA GLU A 30 -2.45 -25.48 5.22
C GLU A 30 -1.19 -25.21 6.08
N SER A 31 -0.02 -25.79 5.72
CA SER A 31 1.21 -25.75 6.53
C SER A 31 1.81 -24.35 6.75
N ASN A 32 1.44 -23.35 5.93
CA ASN A 32 1.99 -21.98 6.05
C ASN A 32 1.05 -21.01 6.78
N ARG A 33 -0.14 -21.46 7.22
CA ARG A 33 -1.11 -20.63 7.93
C ARG A 33 -0.76 -20.39 9.40
N GLU A 34 -0.03 -21.28 10.05
CA GLU A 34 0.39 -21.07 11.43
C GLU A 34 1.23 -19.78 11.58
N TYR A 35 2.04 -19.44 10.57
CA TYR A 35 2.80 -18.19 10.54
C TYR A 35 1.91 -16.94 10.44
N LEU A 36 0.84 -16.98 9.67
CA LEU A 36 -0.12 -15.87 9.55
C LEU A 36 -0.89 -15.63 10.86
N GLN A 37 -1.22 -16.68 11.60
CA GLN A 37 -1.94 -16.57 12.87
C GLN A 37 -1.07 -16.08 14.02
N HIS A 38 0.23 -16.36 14.05
CA HIS A 38 1.14 -15.87 15.09
C HIS A 38 1.44 -14.37 14.95
N GLY A 39 1.55 -13.83 13.74
CA GLY A 39 1.82 -12.41 13.49
C GLY A 39 0.71 -11.46 13.95
N MET A 40 -0.53 -11.91 14.09
CA MET A 40 -1.67 -11.06 14.47
C MET A 40 -1.89 -10.92 16.00
N ARG A 41 -1.22 -11.71 16.82
CA ARG A 41 -1.50 -11.78 18.27
C ARG A 41 -0.85 -10.70 19.13
N HIS A 42 0.10 -9.91 18.64
CA HIS A 42 0.85 -8.95 19.45
C HIS A 42 0.96 -7.56 18.79
N MET A 43 -0.19 -6.87 18.66
CA MET A 43 -0.20 -5.45 18.31
C MET A 43 -0.27 -4.60 19.59
N THR A 44 0.84 -4.49 20.30
CA THR A 44 1.00 -3.45 21.32
C THR A 44 2.16 -2.55 20.90
N SER A 45 1.87 -1.24 20.78
CA SER A 45 2.91 -0.22 20.67
C SER A 45 3.93 -0.43 21.78
N PRO A 46 5.26 -0.28 21.54
CA PRO A 46 6.27 -0.34 22.60
C PRO A 46 6.07 0.70 23.70
N LEU A 47 5.23 1.69 23.46
CA LEU A 47 4.76 2.66 24.45
C LEU A 47 3.34 2.27 24.89
N GLY A 48 3.22 1.73 26.09
CA GLY A 48 1.92 1.38 26.69
C GLY A 48 0.93 2.54 26.60
N GLN A 49 -0.28 2.29 26.11
CA GLN A 49 -1.32 3.28 25.79
C GLN A 49 -1.79 4.17 26.97
N LYS A 50 -1.21 4.04 28.15
CA LYS A 50 -1.74 4.67 29.37
C LYS A 50 -1.04 5.95 29.83
N SER A 51 0.04 6.39 29.21
CA SER A 51 0.82 7.51 29.79
C SER A 51 1.03 8.72 28.88
N MET A 52 0.51 8.74 27.66
CA MET A 52 0.72 9.86 26.74
C MET A 52 -0.58 10.39 26.16
N GLN A 53 -0.81 11.67 26.37
CA GLN A 53 -1.92 12.39 25.76
C GLN A 53 -1.55 12.68 24.29
N ARG A 54 -2.23 12.00 23.37
CA ARG A 54 -2.08 12.20 21.92
C ARG A 54 -3.01 13.31 21.46
N TYR A 55 -2.48 14.38 20.93
CA TYR A 55 -3.27 15.43 20.30
C TYR A 55 -3.53 15.07 18.84
N SER A 56 -4.81 15.06 18.45
CA SER A 56 -5.21 14.92 17.06
C SER A 56 -5.02 16.26 16.35
N MET A 57 -4.37 16.29 15.20
CA MET A 57 -4.31 17.49 14.34
C MET A 57 -5.66 17.88 13.71
N GLN A 58 -6.75 17.17 14.01
CA GLN A 58 -8.03 17.32 13.33
C GLN A 58 -9.11 17.83 14.29
N SER A 59 -9.03 19.12 14.64
CA SER A 59 -10.17 19.81 15.28
C SER A 59 -11.41 19.83 14.38
N THR A 60 -11.24 19.86 13.05
CA THR A 60 -12.31 19.71 12.06
C THR A 60 -13.10 18.41 12.18
N ASP A 61 -12.47 17.32 12.64
CA ASP A 61 -13.16 16.05 12.88
C ASP A 61 -14.20 16.12 14.02
N ARG A 62 -13.99 16.98 15.00
CA ARG A 62 -14.95 17.17 16.10
C ARG A 62 -16.22 17.85 15.60
N LEU A 63 -16.12 18.94 14.84
CA LEU A 63 -17.26 19.59 14.20
C LEU A 63 -18.02 18.63 13.28
N MET A 64 -17.32 17.81 12.51
CA MET A 64 -17.95 16.82 11.64
C MET A 64 -18.67 15.69 12.40
N ARG A 65 -18.16 15.26 13.56
CA ARG A 65 -18.80 14.21 14.37
C ARG A 65 -20.03 14.69 15.11
N THR A 66 -20.02 15.91 15.63
CA THR A 66 -21.19 16.51 16.30
C THR A 66 -22.34 16.73 15.34
N ASP A 67 -22.06 17.02 14.06
CA ASP A 67 -23.08 17.27 13.05
C ASP A 67 -23.84 16.01 12.56
N LEU A 68 -23.30 14.81 12.77
CA LEU A 68 -23.99 13.56 12.42
C LEU A 68 -25.32 13.36 13.16
N ASN A 69 -25.51 13.99 14.31
CA ASN A 69 -26.75 13.90 15.11
C ASN A 69 -27.78 14.97 14.73
N SER A 70 -27.38 16.05 14.08
CA SER A 70 -28.27 17.16 13.67
C SER A 70 -28.97 16.97 12.31
N ARG A 71 -28.83 15.81 11.68
CA ARG A 71 -29.29 15.47 10.30
C ARG A 71 -30.80 15.58 10.05
N ARG A 72 -31.59 16.20 10.91
CA ARG A 72 -33.04 16.40 10.71
C ARG A 72 -33.44 17.74 10.15
N ILE A 73 -32.47 18.55 9.69
CA ILE A 73 -32.79 19.93 9.22
C ILE A 73 -32.79 19.96 7.71
N ALA A 74 -33.98 20.18 7.15
CA ALA A 74 -34.17 20.35 5.71
C ALA A 74 -33.42 21.59 5.20
N ALA A 75 -32.70 21.43 4.08
CA ALA A 75 -32.02 22.51 3.39
C ALA A 75 -32.96 23.65 3.11
N LYS A 76 -32.72 24.81 3.69
CA LYS A 76 -33.40 26.06 3.39
C LYS A 76 -32.42 26.97 2.65
N THR A 77 -32.90 27.65 1.64
CA THR A 77 -32.17 28.54 0.72
C THR A 77 -31.20 29.47 1.45
N LEU A 78 -29.96 29.55 0.99
CA LEU A 78 -28.90 30.45 1.47
C LEU A 78 -29.40 31.90 1.62
N ASN A 79 -29.22 32.43 2.80
CA ASN A 79 -29.34 33.86 3.02
C ASN A 79 -27.98 34.51 2.70
N THR A 80 -27.92 35.37 1.72
CA THR A 80 -26.68 35.97 1.17
C THR A 80 -26.04 37.04 2.08
N ASN A 81 -26.47 37.15 3.34
CA ASN A 81 -26.02 38.19 4.28
C ASN A 81 -24.86 37.74 5.22
N TYR A 82 -24.29 36.55 5.04
CA TYR A 82 -23.21 36.09 5.87
C TYR A 82 -21.87 36.31 5.17
N GLU A 83 -21.06 37.22 5.69
CA GLU A 83 -19.73 37.52 5.20
C GLU A 83 -18.70 36.74 6.03
N LEU A 84 -17.94 35.83 5.41
CA LEU A 84 -16.82 35.13 6.00
C LEU A 84 -15.53 35.83 5.55
N VAL A 85 -14.79 36.38 6.50
CA VAL A 85 -13.45 36.91 6.23
C VAL A 85 -12.43 35.75 6.33
N ASN A 86 -11.90 35.33 5.20
CA ASN A 86 -10.96 34.22 5.08
C ASN A 86 -9.56 34.65 4.54
N GLU A 87 -9.41 35.90 4.16
CA GLU A 87 -8.13 36.49 3.81
C GLU A 87 -7.55 37.23 5.03
N GLN A 88 -6.23 37.14 5.21
CA GLN A 88 -5.56 37.81 6.31
C GLN A 88 -5.70 39.33 6.17
N PRO A 89 -6.30 40.02 7.17
CA PRO A 89 -6.37 41.45 7.17
C PRO A 89 -4.99 42.11 7.20
N ALA A 90 -4.92 43.34 6.69
CA ALA A 90 -3.72 44.15 6.74
C ALA A 90 -3.42 44.60 8.17
N GLY A 91 -2.14 44.60 8.58
CA GLY A 91 -1.73 45.09 9.89
C GLY A 91 -0.51 44.34 10.47
N GLU A 92 -0.18 44.68 11.72
CA GLU A 92 0.86 44.01 12.48
C GLU A 92 0.35 42.65 12.96
N VAL A 93 1.01 41.57 12.52
CA VAL A 93 0.66 40.21 12.90
C VAL A 93 1.44 39.81 14.15
N LYS A 94 0.74 39.38 15.19
CA LYS A 94 1.36 38.77 16.38
C LYS A 94 0.81 37.37 16.60
N MET A 95 1.68 36.48 17.07
CA MET A 95 1.33 35.10 17.45
C MET A 95 1.11 35.04 18.95
N PHE A 96 0.07 34.33 19.34
CA PHE A 96 -0.26 34.08 20.75
C PHE A 96 -0.42 32.58 20.98
N TYR A 97 0.07 32.10 22.12
CA TYR A 97 -0.22 30.77 22.62
C TYR A 97 -1.54 30.82 23.40
N ARG A 98 -2.43 29.90 23.07
CA ARG A 98 -3.76 29.78 23.66
C ARG A 98 -3.72 28.86 24.87
N SER A 99 -4.36 29.26 25.96
CA SER A 99 -4.65 28.45 27.13
C SER A 99 -6.08 28.71 27.60
N GLY A 100 -6.65 27.79 28.38
CA GLY A 100 -8.05 27.81 28.82
C GLY A 100 -8.67 26.42 28.73
N LYS A 101 -9.99 26.35 28.64
CA LYS A 101 -10.73 25.08 28.55
C LYS A 101 -11.58 25.03 27.28
N ASN A 102 -11.65 23.86 26.67
CA ASN A 102 -12.53 23.54 25.55
C ASN A 102 -13.56 22.50 26.02
N TYR A 103 -14.85 22.80 25.80
CA TYR A 103 -15.99 21.94 26.15
C TYR A 103 -16.60 21.37 24.88
N TYR A 104 -16.72 20.04 24.80
CA TYR A 104 -17.17 19.36 23.57
C TYR A 104 -17.82 18.02 23.88
N THR A 105 -18.52 17.45 22.90
CA THR A 105 -19.00 16.07 22.92
C THR A 105 -18.53 15.29 21.70
N ALA A 106 -18.10 14.05 21.91
CA ALA A 106 -17.71 13.16 20.83
C ALA A 106 -18.89 12.36 20.23
N ASP A 107 -20.00 12.23 20.99
CA ASP A 107 -21.15 11.39 20.63
C ASP A 107 -22.51 12.11 20.71
N GLY A 108 -22.49 13.43 21.02
CA GLY A 108 -23.69 14.24 21.19
C GLY A 108 -24.39 14.08 22.54
N THR A 109 -23.85 13.27 23.48
CA THR A 109 -24.48 13.00 24.77
C THR A 109 -23.53 13.14 25.94
N ASN A 110 -22.26 12.73 25.77
CA ASN A 110 -21.26 12.74 26.83
C ASN A 110 -20.30 13.90 26.63
N PHE A 111 -20.47 14.96 27.40
CA PHE A 111 -19.61 16.14 27.32
C PHE A 111 -18.29 15.91 28.07
N GLN A 112 -17.23 16.43 27.49
CA GLN A 112 -15.88 16.38 27.99
C GLN A 112 -15.27 17.77 28.02
N THR A 113 -14.24 17.93 28.84
CA THR A 113 -13.47 19.16 28.91
C THR A 113 -12.00 18.84 28.73
N ASP A 114 -11.34 19.51 27.80
CA ASP A 114 -9.90 19.46 27.57
C ASP A 114 -9.26 20.82 27.80
N ASP A 115 -7.94 20.84 27.97
CA ASP A 115 -7.18 22.08 27.98
C ASP A 115 -7.05 22.63 26.54
N GLN A 116 -7.19 23.95 26.41
CA GLN A 116 -6.88 24.62 25.15
C GLN A 116 -5.37 24.65 24.93
N HIS A 117 -4.98 24.54 23.69
CA HIS A 117 -3.59 24.64 23.24
C HIS A 117 -3.53 25.18 21.82
N GLY A 118 -2.32 25.37 21.32
CA GLY A 118 -2.09 25.85 19.95
C GLY A 118 -1.95 27.35 19.86
N LEU A 119 -1.72 27.81 18.65
CA LEU A 119 -1.44 29.22 18.36
C LEU A 119 -2.65 29.91 17.75
N MET A 120 -2.75 31.21 18.06
CA MET A 120 -3.69 32.13 17.40
C MET A 120 -2.92 33.30 16.80
N LYS A 121 -3.15 33.61 15.52
CA LYS A 121 -2.70 34.84 14.89
C LYS A 121 -3.68 35.95 15.26
N VAL A 122 -3.14 37.08 15.70
CA VAL A 122 -3.90 38.30 15.95
C VAL A 122 -3.30 39.42 15.09
N VAL A 123 -4.11 40.09 14.30
CA VAL A 123 -3.70 41.23 13.46
C VAL A 123 -4.19 42.53 14.07
N PHE A 124 -3.25 43.44 14.32
CA PHE A 124 -3.52 44.78 14.78
C PHE A 124 -3.52 45.72 13.58
N ASP A 125 -4.70 46.24 13.23
CA ASP A 125 -4.92 47.10 12.07
C ASP A 125 -4.17 48.44 12.24
N PRO A 126 -3.59 49.00 11.15
CA PRO A 126 -2.92 50.31 11.17
C PRO A 126 -3.82 51.48 11.61
N ASP A 127 -5.14 51.30 11.61
CA ASP A 127 -6.12 52.31 12.10
C ASP A 127 -5.99 52.51 13.63
N GLY A 128 -5.27 51.65 14.33
CA GLY A 128 -5.05 51.65 15.77
C GLY A 128 -6.29 51.38 16.61
N LYS A 129 -7.39 50.94 15.97
CA LYS A 129 -8.69 50.64 16.60
C LYS A 129 -9.17 49.23 16.37
N THR A 130 -8.91 48.68 15.21
CA THR A 130 -9.36 47.34 14.80
C THR A 130 -8.34 46.26 15.14
N VAL A 131 -8.84 45.14 15.63
CA VAL A 131 -8.05 43.93 15.93
C VAL A 131 -8.80 42.74 15.31
N TRP A 132 -8.03 41.87 14.66
CA TRP A 132 -8.58 40.68 14.03
C TRP A 132 -8.01 39.41 14.69
N PHE A 133 -8.88 38.45 15.03
CA PHE A 133 -8.54 37.17 15.63
C PHE A 133 -8.71 36.07 14.60
N LYS A 134 -7.64 35.35 14.26
CA LYS A 134 -7.73 34.16 13.39
C LYS A 134 -8.27 32.98 14.21
N GLU A 135 -9.35 32.35 13.72
CA GLU A 135 -9.88 31.13 14.33
C GLU A 135 -10.07 31.29 15.85
N ILE A 136 -10.93 32.27 16.21
CA ILE A 136 -11.09 32.74 17.61
C ILE A 136 -11.40 31.64 18.62
N MET A 137 -11.96 30.50 18.19
CA MET A 137 -12.19 29.31 18.99
C MET A 137 -11.24 28.19 18.59
N MET A 138 -10.90 27.31 19.55
CA MET A 138 -9.98 26.20 19.31
C MET A 138 -10.45 25.24 18.19
N ASP A 139 -11.73 24.92 18.17
CA ASP A 139 -12.30 23.99 17.17
C ASP A 139 -12.47 24.60 15.77
N LEU A 140 -12.12 25.87 15.57
CA LEU A 140 -12.06 26.51 14.26
C LEU A 140 -10.68 26.37 13.57
N ALA A 141 -9.72 25.69 14.19
CA ALA A 141 -8.40 25.48 13.59
C ALA A 141 -8.54 24.84 12.19
N GLY A 142 -7.97 25.48 11.17
CA GLY A 142 -8.07 25.06 9.77
C GLY A 142 -9.22 25.66 8.95
N TYR A 143 -10.13 26.44 9.56
CA TYR A 143 -11.20 27.15 8.83
C TYR A 143 -10.74 28.44 8.16
N ASN A 144 -9.55 28.91 8.54
CA ASN A 144 -8.92 30.12 8.00
C ASN A 144 -9.81 31.37 8.11
N SER A 145 -10.60 31.47 9.20
CA SER A 145 -11.56 32.56 9.44
C SER A 145 -11.00 33.64 10.35
N TRP A 146 -11.40 34.88 10.10
CA TRP A 146 -11.01 36.04 10.86
C TRP A 146 -12.23 36.72 11.49
N VAL A 147 -12.12 37.10 12.77
CA VAL A 147 -13.15 37.77 13.54
C VAL A 147 -12.65 39.14 13.94
N LYS A 148 -13.51 40.16 13.68
CA LYS A 148 -13.21 41.56 13.96
C LYS A 148 -13.56 41.92 15.39
N GLY A 149 -12.59 42.57 16.09
CA GLY A 149 -12.81 43.27 17.34
C GLY A 149 -12.42 44.74 17.22
N THR A 150 -12.88 45.56 18.17
CA THR A 150 -12.61 47.00 18.20
C THR A 150 -12.20 47.41 19.62
N TYR A 151 -11.08 48.12 19.75
CA TYR A 151 -10.65 48.66 21.02
C TYR A 151 -11.70 49.61 21.61
N ASN A 152 -11.83 49.57 22.93
CA ASN A 152 -12.48 50.66 23.68
C ASN A 152 -11.59 51.93 23.68
N GLU A 153 -12.10 53.06 24.22
CA GLU A 153 -11.42 54.36 24.17
C GLU A 153 -10.03 54.34 24.83
N ASP A 154 -9.87 53.68 25.94
CA ASP A 154 -8.59 53.59 26.72
C ASP A 154 -7.70 52.41 26.32
N LYS A 155 -8.10 51.61 25.34
CA LYS A 155 -7.42 50.42 24.84
C LYS A 155 -7.15 49.35 25.90
N THR A 156 -7.94 49.30 26.97
CA THR A 156 -7.87 48.27 28.00
C THR A 156 -8.69 47.02 27.63
N LYS A 157 -9.60 47.17 26.65
CA LYS A 157 -10.45 46.08 26.16
C LYS A 157 -10.61 46.12 24.64
N ILE A 158 -10.83 44.94 24.09
CA ILE A 158 -11.27 44.74 22.69
C ILE A 158 -12.67 44.14 22.74
N ASN A 159 -13.62 44.81 22.06
CA ASN A 159 -14.99 44.34 21.96
C ASN A 159 -15.20 43.61 20.64
N VAL A 160 -15.54 42.33 20.67
CA VAL A 160 -15.86 41.50 19.55
C VAL A 160 -17.39 41.35 19.44
N GLU A 161 -18.00 41.95 18.43
CA GLU A 161 -19.44 41.82 18.21
C GLU A 161 -19.81 40.36 17.93
N LEU A 162 -20.90 39.87 18.56
CA LEU A 162 -21.43 38.53 18.33
C LEU A 162 -22.24 38.45 17.03
N GLY A 163 -22.45 37.25 16.52
CA GLY A 163 -23.12 37.00 15.24
C GLY A 163 -22.22 37.09 14.01
N GLN A 164 -20.91 37.35 14.18
CA GLN A 164 -19.96 37.26 13.08
C GLN A 164 -19.85 35.83 12.57
N THR A 165 -19.62 35.71 11.26
CA THR A 165 -19.42 34.42 10.60
C THR A 165 -17.99 33.92 10.87
N VAL A 166 -17.86 32.73 11.43
CA VAL A 166 -16.58 32.13 11.85
C VAL A 166 -16.21 30.84 11.09
N GLY A 167 -17.10 30.38 10.22
CA GLY A 167 -16.83 29.20 9.41
C GLY A 167 -17.95 28.92 8.40
N TYR A 168 -17.65 28.02 7.46
CA TYR A 168 -18.59 27.52 6.46
C TYR A 168 -18.41 26.01 6.27
N LEU A 169 -19.45 25.25 6.53
CA LEU A 169 -19.52 23.81 6.34
C LEU A 169 -20.09 23.51 4.95
N SER A 170 -19.23 23.36 3.95
CA SER A 170 -19.62 23.20 2.55
C SER A 170 -20.52 22.00 2.29
N GLN A 171 -20.27 20.88 2.97
CA GLN A 171 -21.06 19.65 2.84
C GLN A 171 -22.51 19.78 3.33
N TYR A 172 -22.80 20.77 4.20
CA TYR A 172 -24.14 21.03 4.74
C TYR A 172 -24.70 22.34 4.26
N ASN A 173 -23.93 23.13 3.54
CA ASN A 173 -24.27 24.48 3.08
C ASN A 173 -24.69 25.39 4.26
N GLN A 174 -23.91 25.39 5.34
CA GLN A 174 -24.18 26.06 6.61
C GLN A 174 -23.05 27.01 6.98
N TYR A 175 -23.38 28.22 7.41
CA TYR A 175 -22.43 29.10 8.10
C TYR A 175 -22.45 28.84 9.61
N LEU A 176 -21.31 29.06 10.26
CA LEU A 176 -21.16 29.06 11.70
C LEU A 176 -21.08 30.52 12.19
N LEU A 177 -21.90 30.85 13.19
CA LEU A 177 -21.97 32.20 13.74
C LEU A 177 -21.56 32.19 15.20
N LEU A 178 -20.73 33.14 15.61
CA LEU A 178 -20.16 33.28 16.94
C LEU A 178 -21.19 33.83 17.96
N TYR A 179 -21.35 33.14 19.08
CA TYR A 179 -22.25 33.60 20.16
C TYR A 179 -21.70 33.26 21.54
N MET A 180 -22.16 34.00 22.56
CA MET A 180 -22.02 33.62 23.97
C MET A 180 -23.19 32.74 24.39
N PHE A 181 -22.89 31.70 25.13
CA PHE A 181 -23.85 30.74 25.68
C PHE A 181 -23.81 30.73 27.19
N LYS A 182 -24.96 30.48 27.81
CA LYS A 182 -25.06 30.23 29.23
C LYS A 182 -25.72 28.88 29.49
N TYR A 183 -25.34 28.22 30.60
CA TYR A 183 -25.97 26.99 31.03
C TYR A 183 -27.35 27.30 31.63
N ASP A 184 -28.39 26.66 31.08
CA ASP A 184 -29.76 26.76 31.60
C ASP A 184 -30.10 25.53 32.45
N GLU A 185 -30.27 25.77 33.75
CA GLU A 185 -30.56 24.70 34.72
C GLU A 185 -31.93 24.03 34.45
N ALA A 186 -32.87 24.71 33.83
CA ALA A 186 -34.20 24.16 33.53
C ALA A 186 -34.19 23.16 32.40
N SER A 187 -33.46 23.44 31.33
CA SER A 187 -33.30 22.57 30.18
C SER A 187 -32.07 21.66 30.28
N GLN A 188 -31.23 21.87 31.30
CA GLN A 188 -29.94 21.13 31.47
C GLN A 188 -29.05 21.18 30.25
N THR A 189 -29.00 22.28 29.51
CA THR A 189 -28.17 22.47 28.32
C THR A 189 -27.73 23.95 28.22
N PHE A 190 -26.77 24.18 27.30
CA PHE A 190 -26.38 25.56 26.99
C PHE A 190 -27.33 26.19 25.97
N VAL A 191 -27.70 27.42 26.26
CA VAL A 191 -28.55 28.26 25.41
C VAL A 191 -27.86 29.59 25.08
N ILE A 192 -28.18 30.22 23.97
CA ILE A 192 -27.64 31.54 23.62
C ILE A 192 -27.92 32.51 24.77
N ASP A 193 -26.90 33.22 25.23
CA ASP A 193 -27.12 34.33 26.16
C ASP A 193 -27.50 35.62 25.40
N GLU A 194 -28.79 35.84 25.23
CA GLU A 194 -29.31 36.98 24.52
C GLU A 194 -28.98 38.33 25.18
N THR A 195 -28.54 38.33 26.42
CA THR A 195 -28.12 39.54 27.15
C THR A 195 -26.75 40.04 26.71
N GLN A 196 -25.93 39.14 26.15
CA GLN A 196 -24.61 39.47 25.61
C GLN A 196 -24.73 39.85 24.13
N LYS A 197 -24.13 40.97 23.73
CA LYS A 197 -24.06 41.40 22.33
C LYS A 197 -22.63 41.41 21.80
N GLN A 198 -21.66 41.30 22.69
CA GLN A 198 -20.23 41.28 22.39
C GLN A 198 -19.48 40.39 23.36
N LEU A 199 -18.36 39.81 22.90
CA LEU A 199 -17.35 39.26 23.77
C LEU A 199 -16.35 40.37 24.12
N GLU A 200 -16.08 40.59 25.41
CA GLU A 200 -15.02 41.48 25.85
C GLU A 200 -13.70 40.70 25.99
N VAL A 201 -12.63 41.26 25.45
CA VAL A 201 -11.26 40.70 25.59
C VAL A 201 -10.43 41.73 26.32
N ALA A 202 -10.01 41.47 27.55
CA ALA A 202 -9.12 42.34 28.33
C ALA A 202 -7.72 42.37 27.75
N VAL A 203 -7.09 43.52 27.76
CA VAL A 203 -5.67 43.70 27.42
C VAL A 203 -4.87 43.78 28.71
N GLU A 204 -4.15 42.71 29.05
CA GLU A 204 -3.37 42.59 30.29
C GLU A 204 -1.87 42.57 29.95
N GLY A 205 -1.26 43.77 29.85
CA GLY A 205 0.09 43.91 29.32
C GLY A 205 0.16 43.50 27.84
N GLU A 206 0.92 42.45 27.51
CA GLU A 206 0.98 41.91 26.16
C GLU A 206 0.02 40.76 25.94
N SER A 207 -0.63 40.24 27.00
CA SER A 207 -1.58 39.15 26.93
C SER A 207 -3.00 39.63 26.69
N LEU A 208 -3.85 38.74 26.11
CA LEU A 208 -5.26 39.00 25.87
C LEU A 208 -6.08 37.93 26.62
N LYS A 209 -7.14 38.35 27.33
CA LYS A 209 -7.99 37.47 28.11
C LYS A 209 -9.46 37.64 27.73
N MET A 210 -10.13 36.58 27.29
CA MET A 210 -11.55 36.57 27.03
C MET A 210 -12.31 36.59 28.34
N LEU A 211 -13.18 37.61 28.51
CA LEU A 211 -13.96 37.85 29.72
C LEU A 211 -15.35 37.25 29.60
N GLY A 212 -15.97 36.98 30.77
CA GLY A 212 -17.35 36.49 30.83
C GLY A 212 -17.53 35.04 30.40
N THR A 213 -16.41 34.26 30.34
CA THR A 213 -16.43 32.83 30.04
C THR A 213 -16.00 32.03 31.26
N ASP A 214 -16.73 30.99 31.59
CA ASP A 214 -16.44 29.98 32.61
C ASP A 214 -17.18 28.68 32.31
N SER A 215 -17.13 27.69 33.17
CA SER A 215 -17.79 26.40 32.95
C SER A 215 -19.32 26.46 32.75
N LYS A 216 -19.97 27.60 33.01
CA LYS A 216 -21.37 27.84 32.77
C LYS A 216 -21.65 28.91 31.68
N HIS A 217 -20.62 29.56 31.17
CA HIS A 217 -20.67 30.56 30.14
C HIS A 217 -19.63 30.30 29.08
N LEU A 218 -20.02 29.87 27.87
CA LEU A 218 -19.14 29.49 26.81
C LEU A 218 -19.10 30.50 25.67
N LEU A 219 -17.95 30.73 25.08
CA LEU A 219 -17.85 31.21 23.71
C LEU A 219 -18.12 30.05 22.78
N SER A 220 -19.13 30.14 21.92
CA SER A 220 -19.52 28.99 21.10
C SER A 220 -20.13 29.46 19.75
N MET A 221 -20.70 28.51 19.01
CA MET A 221 -21.24 28.75 17.66
C MET A 221 -22.63 28.18 17.50
N VAL A 222 -23.35 28.75 16.54
CA VAL A 222 -24.64 28.23 16.05
C VAL A 222 -24.61 27.99 14.54
N TYR A 223 -25.43 27.07 14.08
CA TYR A 223 -25.71 26.90 12.67
C TYR A 223 -26.61 28.01 12.15
N SER A 224 -26.26 28.65 11.04
CA SER A 224 -26.99 29.80 10.46
C SER A 224 -28.43 29.49 10.05
N SER A 225 -28.80 28.24 9.80
CA SER A 225 -30.14 27.87 9.34
C SER A 225 -31.21 27.87 10.43
N ASN A 226 -30.83 27.63 11.69
CA ASN A 226 -31.79 27.37 12.78
C ASN A 226 -31.34 27.86 14.14
N ASN A 227 -30.17 28.48 14.23
CA ASN A 227 -29.52 28.91 15.48
C ASN A 227 -29.31 27.76 16.50
N ALA A 228 -29.23 26.51 16.02
CA ALA A 228 -28.94 25.40 16.89
C ALA A 228 -27.45 25.43 17.34
N TRP A 229 -27.23 25.10 18.61
CA TRP A 229 -25.90 25.04 19.19
C TRP A 229 -25.03 23.93 18.53
N VAL A 230 -23.77 24.23 18.28
CA VAL A 230 -22.82 23.28 17.68
C VAL A 230 -22.31 22.26 18.68
N MET A 231 -22.72 22.36 19.96
CA MET A 231 -22.40 21.42 21.06
C MET A 231 -20.90 21.37 21.43
N LEU A 232 -20.21 22.49 21.28
CA LEU A 232 -18.84 22.71 21.73
C LEU A 232 -18.66 24.20 22.11
N GLY A 233 -17.57 24.51 22.81
CA GLY A 233 -17.29 25.90 23.17
C GLY A 233 -16.01 26.06 23.99
N ASP A 234 -15.49 27.27 23.99
CA ASP A 234 -14.29 27.67 24.73
C ASP A 234 -14.65 28.52 25.94
N TYR A 235 -13.88 28.37 27.03
CA TYR A 235 -13.99 29.22 28.21
C TYR A 235 -12.65 29.41 28.91
N GLU A 236 -12.58 30.49 29.71
CA GLU A 236 -11.35 30.93 30.42
C GLU A 236 -10.14 31.09 29.49
N THR A 237 -10.40 31.50 28.21
CA THR A 237 -9.34 31.61 27.21
C THR A 237 -8.40 32.79 27.51
N VAL A 238 -7.11 32.48 27.58
CA VAL A 238 -6.01 33.45 27.70
C VAL A 238 -5.05 33.24 26.51
N LEU A 239 -4.65 34.34 25.89
CA LEU A 239 -3.70 34.40 24.80
C LEU A 239 -2.42 35.08 25.32
N ALA A 240 -1.36 34.31 25.52
CA ALA A 240 -0.04 34.80 25.90
C ALA A 240 0.83 35.02 24.66
N PRO A 241 1.66 36.09 24.60
CA PRO A 241 2.56 36.30 23.46
C PRO A 241 3.40 35.06 23.20
N PHE A 242 3.49 34.65 21.94
CA PHE A 242 4.32 33.53 21.53
C PHE A 242 5.60 34.07 20.89
N ASN A 243 6.71 33.97 21.61
CA ASN A 243 8.02 34.57 21.26
C ASN A 243 9.11 33.51 21.00
N GLU A 244 8.69 32.23 20.70
CA GLU A 244 9.67 31.18 20.37
C GLU A 244 10.29 31.48 18.99
N VAL A 245 11.61 31.29 18.92
CA VAL A 245 12.37 31.47 17.68
C VAL A 245 12.91 30.12 17.26
N ALA A 246 12.63 29.72 16.03
CA ALA A 246 13.19 28.51 15.45
C ALA A 246 14.70 28.61 15.28
N VAL A 247 15.37 27.46 15.18
CA VAL A 247 16.83 27.42 15.00
C VAL A 247 17.24 28.20 13.77
N GLU A 248 18.03 29.24 13.97
CA GLU A 248 18.67 30.02 12.90
C GLU A 248 19.90 29.28 12.39
N VAL A 249 19.95 29.08 11.09
CA VAL A 249 21.08 28.43 10.41
C VAL A 249 22.10 29.48 9.96
N PRO A 250 23.41 29.28 10.21
CA PRO A 250 24.44 30.21 9.75
C PRO A 250 24.40 30.38 8.23
N GLU A 251 24.56 31.64 7.78
CA GLU A 251 24.65 31.95 6.36
C GLU A 251 25.84 31.20 5.72
N GLY A 252 25.58 30.52 4.59
CA GLY A 252 26.60 29.76 3.87
C GLY A 252 26.93 28.40 4.49
N LEU A 253 26.09 27.87 5.41
CA LEU A 253 26.27 26.50 5.93
C LEU A 253 26.32 25.49 4.78
N THR A 254 27.45 24.78 4.68
CA THR A 254 27.56 23.65 3.74
C THR A 254 26.96 22.41 4.38
N THR A 255 26.02 21.79 3.70
CA THR A 255 25.37 20.58 4.16
C THR A 255 25.69 19.37 3.27
N LYS A 256 25.63 18.19 3.87
CA LYS A 256 25.59 16.90 3.18
C LYS A 256 24.23 16.27 3.37
N ASP A 257 23.83 15.48 2.40
CA ASP A 257 22.63 14.67 2.50
C ASP A 257 22.90 13.41 3.31
N TYR A 258 21.97 13.07 4.20
CA TYR A 258 21.97 11.85 5.00
C TYR A 258 20.67 11.12 4.79
N MET A 259 20.71 9.80 4.94
CA MET A 259 19.56 8.94 5.03
C MET A 259 19.18 8.79 6.50
N LEU A 260 17.98 9.22 6.85
CA LEU A 260 17.35 8.92 8.12
C LEU A 260 16.59 7.61 7.98
N ASN A 261 16.92 6.62 8.79
CA ASN A 261 16.11 5.44 9.02
C ASN A 261 15.61 5.47 10.46
N ALA A 262 14.33 5.23 10.64
CA ALA A 262 13.69 5.23 11.95
C ALA A 262 12.44 4.36 11.95
N VAL A 263 11.80 4.23 13.09
CA VAL A 263 10.48 3.64 13.24
C VAL A 263 9.51 4.72 13.71
N ASP A 264 8.35 4.83 13.07
CA ASP A 264 7.32 5.79 13.42
C ASP A 264 6.41 5.31 14.58
N LYS A 265 5.45 6.13 14.95
CA LYS A 265 4.47 5.84 15.99
C LYS A 265 3.55 4.65 15.69
N GLU A 266 3.34 4.30 14.42
CA GLU A 266 2.61 3.11 13.99
C GLU A 266 3.51 1.84 14.00
N GLY A 267 4.80 1.99 14.28
CA GLY A 267 5.78 0.93 14.24
C GLY A 267 6.19 0.53 12.82
N LYS A 268 6.04 1.43 11.86
CA LYS A 268 6.50 1.25 10.48
C LYS A 268 7.90 1.78 10.30
N ALA A 269 8.66 1.15 9.41
CA ALA A 269 9.93 1.69 8.95
C ALA A 269 9.70 3.02 8.21
N VAL A 270 10.47 4.02 8.58
CA VAL A 270 10.55 5.30 7.87
C VAL A 270 11.97 5.45 7.33
N THR A 271 12.06 5.77 6.06
CA THR A 271 13.33 6.14 5.43
C THR A 271 13.11 7.46 4.69
N THR A 272 13.88 8.48 5.03
CA THR A 272 13.77 9.79 4.40
C THR A 272 15.13 10.46 4.30
N LYS A 273 15.22 11.45 3.42
CA LYS A 273 16.43 12.25 3.21
C LYS A 273 16.45 13.45 4.14
N VAL A 274 17.54 13.63 4.87
CA VAL A 274 17.79 14.77 5.75
C VAL A 274 19.08 15.45 5.36
N LYS A 275 19.27 16.70 5.78
CA LYS A 275 20.53 17.43 5.57
C LYS A 275 21.24 17.66 6.89
N MET A 276 22.56 17.47 6.89
CA MET A 276 23.40 17.75 8.06
C MET A 276 24.57 18.64 7.66
N GLY A 277 24.84 19.69 8.45
CA GLY A 277 25.98 20.57 8.30
C GLY A 277 26.62 20.88 9.62
N GLU A 278 27.92 21.21 9.61
CA GLU A 278 28.72 21.50 10.81
C GLU A 278 29.43 22.87 10.71
N VAL A 279 29.40 23.62 11.80
CA VAL A 279 30.20 24.83 11.97
C VAL A 279 30.89 24.79 13.34
N GLY A 280 32.21 24.57 13.36
CA GLY A 280 32.91 24.25 14.60
C GLY A 280 32.39 23.00 15.27
N ASN A 281 31.86 23.12 16.48
CA ASN A 281 31.22 22.01 17.21
C ASN A 281 29.69 22.05 17.10
N ASP A 282 29.12 23.03 16.40
CA ASP A 282 27.68 23.08 16.17
C ASP A 282 27.28 22.22 14.96
N VAL A 283 26.32 21.34 15.16
CA VAL A 283 25.76 20.48 14.14
C VAL A 283 24.31 20.90 13.89
N TYR A 284 23.96 21.12 12.65
CA TYR A 284 22.61 21.50 12.22
C TYR A 284 22.03 20.37 11.39
N VAL A 285 20.83 19.89 11.74
CA VAL A 285 20.14 18.83 11.00
C VAL A 285 18.74 19.28 10.60
N GLN A 286 18.46 19.25 9.29
CA GLN A 286 17.18 19.57 8.70
C GLN A 286 16.40 18.28 8.42
N GLY A 287 15.10 18.28 8.71
CA GLY A 287 14.20 17.18 8.31
C GLY A 287 14.19 16.01 9.27
N LEU A 288 14.68 16.16 10.52
CA LEU A 288 14.55 15.11 11.53
C LEU A 288 13.12 14.90 12.03
N LEU A 289 12.22 15.85 11.81
CA LEU A 289 10.83 15.80 12.22
C LEU A 289 9.92 15.67 11.00
N ASN A 290 9.05 14.68 11.01
CA ASN A 290 8.19 14.32 9.88
C ASN A 290 7.21 15.44 9.49
N SER A 291 6.60 16.07 10.49
CA SER A 291 5.63 17.15 10.25
C SER A 291 6.27 18.48 9.82
N LEU A 292 7.58 18.63 10.00
CA LEU A 292 8.35 19.82 9.66
C LEU A 292 9.64 19.46 8.90
N PRO A 293 9.56 18.97 7.66
CA PRO A 293 10.74 18.53 6.90
C PRO A 293 11.73 19.65 6.59
N GLU A 294 11.31 20.91 6.63
CA GLU A 294 12.19 22.09 6.47
C GLU A 294 12.73 22.61 7.80
N GLY A 295 12.28 22.07 8.93
CA GLY A 295 12.69 22.48 10.26
C GLY A 295 14.11 22.01 10.62
N TRP A 296 14.82 22.82 11.40
CA TRP A 296 16.18 22.54 11.83
C TRP A 296 16.26 22.26 13.32
N LEU A 297 17.11 21.29 13.68
CA LEU A 297 17.58 21.09 15.05
C LEU A 297 19.08 21.42 15.12
N LYS A 298 19.50 22.04 16.23
CA LYS A 298 20.89 22.38 16.49
C LYS A 298 21.44 21.52 17.62
N GLY A 299 22.49 20.76 17.33
CA GLY A 299 23.23 19.93 18.30
C GLY A 299 24.65 20.43 18.56
N LYS A 300 25.27 19.89 19.58
CA LYS A 300 26.70 20.03 19.90
C LYS A 300 27.41 18.70 19.71
N LYS A 301 28.50 18.74 18.94
CA LYS A 301 29.37 17.58 18.71
C LYS A 301 30.45 17.51 19.78
N GLU A 302 30.51 16.40 20.48
CA GLU A 302 31.53 16.09 21.47
C GLU A 302 32.04 14.66 21.23
N ALA A 303 33.34 14.56 20.87
CA ALA A 303 33.94 13.28 20.49
C ALA A 303 33.11 12.56 19.41
N ASN A 304 32.49 11.40 19.75
CA ASN A 304 31.71 10.56 18.84
C ASN A 304 30.20 10.66 19.08
N LYS A 305 29.70 11.77 19.61
CA LYS A 305 28.27 12.01 19.78
C LYS A 305 27.87 13.43 19.39
N VAL A 306 26.60 13.58 18.99
CA VAL A 306 25.95 14.88 18.81
C VAL A 306 24.76 14.92 19.78
N THR A 307 24.75 15.96 20.64
CA THR A 307 23.68 16.18 21.62
C THR A 307 22.82 17.36 21.20
N PHE A 308 21.55 17.17 21.03
CA PHE A 308 20.55 18.19 20.76
C PHE A 308 19.86 18.54 22.07
N ALA A 309 19.96 19.81 22.50
CA ALA A 309 19.25 20.25 23.68
C ALA A 309 17.75 20.01 23.57
N ASN A 310 17.14 19.58 24.65
CA ASN A 310 15.71 19.29 24.69
C ASN A 310 14.84 20.53 24.45
N LYS A 311 13.63 20.35 23.94
CA LYS A 311 12.60 21.40 23.73
C LYS A 311 13.06 22.52 22.78
N GLN A 312 13.82 22.21 21.74
CA GLN A 312 14.09 23.18 20.70
C GLN A 312 12.82 23.44 19.88
N PHE A 313 12.41 24.69 19.77
CA PHE A 313 11.33 25.08 18.88
C PHE A 313 11.78 24.95 17.42
N VAL A 314 11.02 24.20 16.62
CA VAL A 314 11.38 23.87 15.25
C VAL A 314 10.54 24.62 14.24
N GLY A 315 9.28 24.89 14.57
CA GLY A 315 8.35 25.57 13.67
C GLY A 315 6.89 25.38 14.05
N ILE A 316 6.01 25.70 13.13
CA ILE A 316 4.56 25.67 13.33
C ILE A 316 3.94 24.79 12.23
N VAL A 317 3.14 23.80 12.63
CA VAL A 317 2.37 22.95 11.72
C VAL A 317 0.95 23.46 11.58
N SER A 318 0.46 23.55 10.34
CA SER A 318 -0.90 23.97 10.00
C SER A 318 -1.31 25.35 10.58
N ASP A 319 -0.35 26.27 10.74
CA ASP A 319 -0.54 27.60 11.34
C ASP A 319 -1.10 27.58 12.78
N PHE A 320 -1.15 26.43 13.42
CA PHE A 320 -1.81 26.24 14.71
C PHE A 320 -0.94 25.53 15.76
N TYR A 321 -0.22 24.48 15.38
CA TYR A 321 0.57 23.67 16.33
C TYR A 321 2.02 24.14 16.37
N PRO A 322 2.50 24.76 17.46
CA PRO A 322 3.92 24.93 17.66
C PRO A 322 4.57 23.59 17.93
N VAL A 323 5.68 23.29 17.32
CA VAL A 323 6.37 22.00 17.45
C VAL A 323 7.75 22.21 18.06
N TRP A 324 7.99 21.47 19.14
CA TRP A 324 9.31 21.34 19.78
C TRP A 324 9.85 19.93 19.55
N GLY A 325 11.12 19.83 19.19
CA GLY A 325 11.86 18.58 19.19
C GLY A 325 12.19 18.16 20.63
N VAL A 326 11.61 17.05 21.08
CA VAL A 326 11.78 16.55 22.46
C VAL A 326 12.39 15.17 22.43
N GLY A 327 13.61 15.03 23.00
CA GLY A 327 14.21 13.73 23.25
C GLY A 327 13.60 13.07 24.48
N ALA A 328 13.42 11.75 24.46
CA ALA A 328 12.94 11.01 25.62
C ALA A 328 13.51 9.58 25.66
N ASN A 329 13.71 9.08 26.86
CA ASN A 329 14.03 7.68 27.14
C ASN A 329 12.79 6.96 27.66
N SER A 330 12.66 5.68 27.36
CA SER A 330 11.68 4.81 28.04
C SER A 330 12.32 4.23 29.31
N VAL A 331 11.74 4.52 30.46
CA VAL A 331 12.16 4.01 31.75
C VAL A 331 10.92 3.46 32.47
N ASP A 332 10.90 2.16 32.77
CA ASP A 332 9.75 1.49 33.39
C ASP A 332 8.41 1.80 32.67
N ASP A 333 8.42 1.67 31.34
CA ASP A 333 7.28 1.97 30.45
C ASP A 333 6.76 3.43 30.52
N LYS A 334 7.58 4.34 31.00
CA LYS A 334 7.30 5.78 31.00
C LYS A 334 8.33 6.54 30.20
N LEU A 335 7.88 7.57 29.51
CA LEU A 335 8.78 8.51 28.86
C LEU A 335 9.37 9.47 29.90
N VAL A 336 10.67 9.63 29.85
CA VAL A 336 11.43 10.61 30.65
C VAL A 336 12.17 11.51 29.66
N GLU A 337 11.89 12.81 29.76
CA GLU A 337 12.53 13.82 28.93
C GLU A 337 14.06 13.82 29.11
N ALA A 338 14.78 13.98 28.01
CA ALA A 338 16.23 14.11 27.99
C ALA A 338 16.68 14.83 26.70
N ASP A 339 17.90 15.32 26.67
CA ASP A 339 18.52 15.79 25.44
C ASP A 339 18.61 14.63 24.45
N PHE A 340 18.26 14.88 23.18
CA PHE A 340 18.33 13.86 22.16
C PHE A 340 19.77 13.64 21.72
N VAL A 341 20.27 12.40 21.74
CA VAL A 341 21.67 12.06 21.48
C VAL A 341 21.77 11.12 20.27
N LEU A 342 22.60 11.52 19.31
CA LEU A 342 23.07 10.69 18.21
C LEU A 342 24.49 10.23 18.51
N ASN A 343 24.74 8.92 18.61
CA ASN A 343 26.06 8.33 18.79
C ASN A 343 26.67 7.97 17.44
N PHE A 344 27.90 8.42 17.16
CA PHE A 344 28.60 8.12 15.92
C PHE A 344 29.41 6.84 16.03
N ASN A 345 29.21 5.93 15.11
CA ASN A 345 29.99 4.71 14.96
C ASN A 345 31.01 4.87 13.83
N GLU A 346 32.29 4.91 14.19
CA GLU A 346 33.39 5.09 13.25
C GLU A 346 33.52 3.96 12.21
N ALA A 347 33.18 2.70 12.60
CA ALA A 347 33.32 1.58 11.70
C ALA A 347 32.24 1.56 10.60
N SER A 348 31.00 1.88 10.94
CA SER A 348 29.88 1.94 10.00
C SER A 348 29.65 3.34 9.41
N LYS A 349 30.33 4.39 9.94
CA LYS A 349 30.10 5.79 9.57
C LYS A 349 28.64 6.23 9.72
N THR A 350 27.96 5.74 10.75
CA THR A 350 26.55 6.02 11.03
C THR A 350 26.40 6.72 12.39
N TYR A 351 25.37 7.56 12.49
CA TYR A 351 24.86 8.05 13.76
C TYR A 351 23.65 7.21 14.17
N THR A 352 23.54 6.84 15.44
CA THR A 352 22.42 6.04 15.96
C THR A 352 21.89 6.59 17.26
N SER A 353 20.58 6.41 17.52
CA SER A 353 19.94 6.72 18.79
C SER A 353 18.87 5.70 19.11
N ASP A 354 18.90 5.20 20.35
CA ASP A 354 17.84 4.34 20.90
C ASP A 354 16.74 5.17 21.61
N MET A 355 16.88 6.49 21.62
CA MET A 355 15.93 7.42 22.22
C MET A 355 14.73 7.66 21.30
N PHE A 356 13.63 8.09 21.89
CA PHE A 356 12.52 8.68 21.14
C PHE A 356 12.82 10.13 20.81
N LEU A 357 12.51 10.55 19.59
CA LEU A 357 12.47 11.94 19.16
C LEU A 357 11.03 12.31 18.88
N LEU A 358 10.44 13.11 19.75
CA LEU A 358 9.04 13.49 19.74
C LEU A 358 8.84 14.83 19.02
N GLU A 359 7.79 14.94 18.24
CA GLU A 359 7.23 16.18 17.72
C GLU A 359 6.19 16.69 18.69
N ASN A 360 6.68 17.37 19.74
CA ASN A 360 5.83 17.77 20.85
C ASN A 360 5.16 19.11 20.58
N VAL A 361 3.87 19.23 20.88
CA VAL A 361 3.07 20.46 20.70
C VAL A 361 2.76 21.18 22.00
N LEU A 362 3.20 20.63 23.12
CA LEU A 362 3.18 21.25 24.45
C LEU A 362 4.62 21.44 24.92
N LYS A 363 4.96 22.63 25.43
CA LYS A 363 6.33 22.92 25.84
C LYS A 363 6.72 22.20 27.13
N ASP A 364 5.81 22.13 28.09
CA ASP A 364 6.11 21.69 29.46
C ASP A 364 5.51 20.32 29.81
N GLU A 365 4.79 19.68 28.89
CA GLU A 365 4.16 18.39 29.04
C GLU A 365 4.35 17.54 27.78
N PHE A 366 4.22 16.22 27.89
CA PHE A 366 4.16 15.36 26.73
C PHE A 366 2.80 15.48 26.01
N GLY A 367 2.81 16.07 24.84
CA GLY A 367 1.69 16.12 23.93
C GLY A 367 2.22 16.11 22.50
N TYR A 368 2.39 14.95 21.92
CA TYR A 368 3.03 14.78 20.60
C TYR A 368 2.03 14.54 19.48
N ILE A 369 2.40 14.97 18.29
CA ILE A 369 1.68 14.65 17.05
C ILE A 369 2.32 13.47 16.33
N ASP A 370 3.65 13.35 16.40
CA ASP A 370 4.41 12.24 15.84
C ASP A 370 5.66 11.95 16.67
N TYR A 371 6.35 10.83 16.41
CA TYR A 371 7.66 10.53 16.96
C TYR A 371 8.40 9.49 16.15
N TYR A 372 9.73 9.49 16.32
CA TYR A 372 10.61 8.44 15.83
C TYR A 372 11.35 7.76 16.98
N TYR A 373 11.70 6.49 16.78
CA TYR A 373 12.63 5.73 17.62
C TYR A 373 13.51 4.84 16.76
N ASN A 374 14.56 4.24 17.32
CA ASN A 374 15.59 3.50 16.59
C ASN A 374 16.16 4.32 15.41
N VAL A 375 16.52 5.57 15.72
CA VAL A 375 16.98 6.52 14.71
C VAL A 375 18.40 6.18 14.26
N THR A 376 18.60 6.10 12.94
CA THR A 376 19.91 5.95 12.33
C THR A 376 20.07 6.97 11.20
N LEU A 377 21.20 7.70 11.20
CA LEU A 377 21.59 8.56 10.09
C LEU A 377 22.86 8.01 9.45
N MET A 378 22.85 7.81 8.14
CA MET A 378 24.05 7.52 7.37
C MET A 378 24.19 8.54 6.24
N GLU A 379 25.43 8.91 5.90
CA GLU A 379 25.69 9.81 4.76
C GLU A 379 25.03 9.21 3.51
N TYR A 380 24.30 10.04 2.76
CA TYR A 380 23.58 9.59 1.57
C TYR A 380 24.58 9.08 0.54
N PRO A 381 24.44 7.84 0.08
CA PRO A 381 25.47 7.22 -0.74
C PRO A 381 25.47 7.79 -2.16
N ASP A 382 26.64 7.83 -2.76
CA ASP A 382 26.85 8.04 -4.18
C ASP A 382 26.51 6.73 -4.92
N VAL A 383 25.22 6.48 -5.16
CA VAL A 383 24.72 5.39 -5.99
C VAL A 383 24.07 5.95 -7.24
N GLN A 384 24.27 5.26 -8.37
CA GLN A 384 23.61 5.63 -9.61
C GLN A 384 22.27 4.91 -9.71
N PHE A 385 21.19 5.68 -9.68
CA PHE A 385 19.85 5.18 -9.95
C PHE A 385 19.60 5.23 -11.46
N THR A 386 19.08 4.15 -12.03
CA THR A 386 18.65 4.15 -13.44
C THR A 386 17.13 4.34 -13.51
N THR A 387 16.66 5.06 -14.51
CA THR A 387 15.22 5.25 -14.78
C THR A 387 14.74 4.43 -15.98
N ASP A 388 15.64 3.72 -16.63
CA ASP A 388 15.30 2.87 -17.77
C ASP A 388 14.64 1.57 -17.28
N ILE A 389 13.41 1.34 -17.71
CA ILE A 389 12.64 0.12 -17.41
C ILE A 389 12.57 -0.72 -18.67
N ILE A 390 13.12 -1.93 -18.63
CA ILE A 390 13.14 -2.84 -19.78
C ILE A 390 11.93 -3.77 -19.68
N THR A 391 10.90 -3.52 -20.48
CA THR A 391 9.65 -4.31 -20.49
C THR A 391 9.63 -5.35 -21.63
N GLU A 392 10.33 -5.09 -22.71
CA GLU A 392 10.44 -6.02 -23.84
C GLU A 392 11.55 -7.04 -23.59
N GLN A 393 11.34 -8.28 -24.05
CA GLN A 393 12.36 -9.32 -23.93
C GLN A 393 13.62 -8.90 -24.71
N PRO A 394 14.80 -8.81 -24.03
CA PRO A 394 16.06 -8.50 -24.70
C PRO A 394 16.45 -9.56 -25.73
N GLU A 395 17.27 -9.16 -26.70
CA GLU A 395 17.82 -10.08 -27.70
C GLU A 395 18.85 -11.03 -27.06
N GLY A 396 18.75 -12.33 -27.36
CA GLY A 396 19.69 -13.35 -26.90
C GLY A 396 19.06 -14.72 -26.70
N GLU A 397 19.83 -15.61 -26.05
CA GLU A 397 19.38 -16.96 -25.68
C GLU A 397 18.52 -16.89 -24.43
N LEU A 398 17.22 -17.17 -24.55
CA LEU A 398 16.29 -17.26 -23.43
C LEU A 398 16.44 -18.62 -22.73
N LYS A 399 16.65 -18.61 -21.42
CA LYS A 399 16.63 -19.80 -20.56
C LYS A 399 15.63 -19.65 -19.45
N ALA A 400 14.92 -20.73 -19.15
CA ALA A 400 13.99 -20.81 -18.01
C ALA A 400 14.61 -21.63 -16.89
N TYR A 401 14.43 -21.18 -15.67
CA TYR A 401 14.92 -21.81 -14.45
C TYR A 401 13.79 -21.94 -13.42
N LYS A 402 13.69 -23.10 -12.78
CA LYS A 402 12.85 -23.23 -11.57
C LYS A 402 13.49 -22.45 -10.43
N ARG A 403 12.70 -21.66 -9.73
CA ARG A 403 13.13 -20.98 -8.51
C ARG A 403 13.01 -21.93 -7.31
N SER A 404 13.95 -21.81 -6.40
CA SER A 404 13.83 -22.26 -5.02
C SER A 404 14.49 -21.23 -4.11
N GLY A 405 14.17 -21.26 -2.82
CA GLY A 405 14.57 -20.24 -1.85
C GLY A 405 13.35 -19.65 -1.16
N THR A 406 13.49 -18.45 -0.67
CA THR A 406 12.44 -17.81 0.14
C THR A 406 12.06 -16.45 -0.42
N ALA A 407 10.77 -16.24 -0.66
CA ALA A 407 10.17 -14.94 -0.88
C ALA A 407 9.72 -14.38 0.46
N LEU A 408 9.99 -13.09 0.70
CA LEU A 408 9.67 -12.38 1.91
C LEU A 408 8.69 -11.27 1.59
N SER A 409 7.59 -11.21 2.34
CA SER A 409 6.75 -10.02 2.43
C SER A 409 6.70 -9.52 3.86
N THR A 410 6.42 -8.22 4.07
CA THR A 410 6.22 -7.68 5.41
C THR A 410 4.86 -6.99 5.50
N TYR A 411 4.17 -7.23 6.60
CA TYR A 411 2.92 -6.56 6.93
C TYR A 411 2.98 -6.01 8.35
N MET A 412 2.82 -4.72 8.52
CA MET A 412 2.95 -4.04 9.82
C MET A 412 4.28 -4.34 10.54
N GLY A 413 5.36 -4.58 9.77
CA GLY A 413 6.68 -4.93 10.27
C GLY A 413 6.89 -6.42 10.58
N TYR A 414 5.87 -7.26 10.51
CA TYR A 414 6.03 -8.71 10.66
C TYR A 414 6.45 -9.35 9.33
N PRO A 415 7.54 -10.12 9.31
CA PRO A 415 7.96 -10.85 8.13
C PRO A 415 7.10 -12.10 7.91
N TYR A 416 6.66 -12.28 6.67
CA TYR A 416 6.00 -13.49 6.18
C TYR A 416 6.88 -14.11 5.10
N VAL A 417 7.13 -15.38 5.21
CA VAL A 417 8.01 -16.09 4.29
C VAL A 417 7.24 -17.17 3.53
N ASP A 418 7.45 -17.18 2.22
CA ASP A 418 6.86 -18.15 1.30
C ASP A 418 7.97 -18.83 0.50
N PRO A 419 7.85 -20.12 0.13
CA PRO A 419 8.80 -20.74 -0.78
C PRO A 419 8.72 -20.09 -2.17
N GLN A 420 9.86 -20.01 -2.86
CA GLN A 420 9.90 -19.57 -4.26
C GLN A 420 9.57 -20.72 -5.23
N ASP A 421 9.33 -21.92 -4.72
CA ASP A 421 9.02 -23.11 -5.51
C ASP A 421 7.79 -22.86 -6.41
N GLY A 422 7.80 -23.44 -7.58
CA GLY A 422 6.75 -23.25 -8.58
C GLY A 422 6.91 -22.00 -9.46
N TYR A 423 7.68 -20.99 -9.05
CA TYR A 423 7.99 -19.83 -9.88
C TYR A 423 9.16 -20.11 -10.83
N ILE A 424 9.17 -19.38 -11.96
CA ILE A 424 10.23 -19.45 -12.97
C ILE A 424 11.03 -18.14 -12.98
N MET A 425 12.35 -18.27 -13.06
CA MET A 425 13.26 -17.21 -13.44
C MET A 425 13.57 -17.34 -14.93
N PHE A 426 13.25 -16.31 -15.72
CA PHE A 426 13.75 -16.21 -17.07
C PHE A 426 15.05 -15.41 -17.09
N MET A 427 16.05 -15.93 -17.80
CA MET A 427 17.30 -15.23 -18.07
C MET A 427 17.56 -15.19 -19.57
N VAL A 428 17.95 -14.01 -20.08
CA VAL A 428 18.42 -13.86 -21.46
C VAL A 428 19.91 -13.64 -21.45
N TYR A 429 20.64 -14.52 -22.13
CA TYR A 429 22.08 -14.39 -22.36
C TYR A 429 22.29 -13.67 -23.69
N ALA A 430 22.75 -12.43 -23.63
CA ALA A 430 22.93 -11.61 -24.81
C ALA A 430 24.05 -12.15 -25.76
N PRO A 431 24.00 -11.83 -27.08
CA PRO A 431 24.98 -12.31 -28.04
C PRO A 431 26.43 -11.85 -27.80
N ASP A 432 26.62 -10.81 -26.97
CA ASP A 432 27.95 -10.31 -26.58
C ASP A 432 28.72 -11.26 -25.64
N GLY A 433 28.05 -12.31 -25.13
CA GLY A 433 28.60 -13.29 -24.22
C GLY A 433 28.88 -12.78 -22.81
N LYS A 434 28.54 -11.53 -22.50
CA LYS A 434 28.80 -10.86 -21.22
C LYS A 434 27.54 -10.37 -20.53
N THR A 435 26.58 -9.86 -21.28
CA THR A 435 25.34 -9.32 -20.71
C THR A 435 24.34 -10.43 -20.45
N VAL A 436 23.75 -10.41 -19.25
CA VAL A 436 22.64 -11.29 -18.84
C VAL A 436 21.50 -10.41 -18.33
N TYR A 437 20.28 -10.72 -18.73
CA TYR A 437 19.09 -10.07 -18.21
C TYR A 437 18.29 -11.08 -17.37
N LEU A 438 17.85 -10.65 -16.19
CA LEU A 438 17.01 -11.43 -15.29
C LEU A 438 15.60 -10.83 -15.26
N LYS A 439 14.57 -11.64 -15.50
CA LYS A 439 13.17 -11.19 -15.43
C LYS A 439 12.66 -11.27 -14.01
N ASN A 440 12.06 -10.19 -13.52
CA ASN A 440 11.45 -10.15 -12.18
C ASN A 440 12.38 -10.73 -11.08
N PRO A 441 13.54 -10.13 -10.79
CA PRO A 441 14.52 -10.71 -9.87
C PRO A 441 14.00 -10.89 -8.44
N VAL A 442 12.97 -10.15 -8.03
CA VAL A 442 12.19 -10.37 -6.78
C VAL A 442 10.87 -11.04 -7.15
N THR A 443 10.61 -12.22 -6.59
CA THR A 443 9.52 -13.13 -6.97
C THR A 443 8.13 -12.47 -6.94
N GLN A 444 7.86 -11.65 -5.94
CA GLN A 444 6.55 -11.02 -5.75
C GLN A 444 6.39 -9.67 -6.47
N ALA A 445 7.45 -9.12 -7.06
CA ALA A 445 7.45 -7.80 -7.69
C ALA A 445 6.61 -7.71 -8.97
N ARG A 446 6.52 -8.76 -9.75
CA ARG A 446 5.70 -8.93 -10.98
C ARG A 446 5.57 -7.72 -11.90
N ALA A 447 6.57 -6.88 -11.93
CA ALA A 447 6.60 -5.72 -12.81
C ALA A 447 6.73 -6.10 -14.29
N ASN A 448 6.95 -7.39 -14.58
CA ASN A 448 7.20 -7.93 -15.93
C ASN A 448 8.37 -7.24 -16.64
N THR A 449 9.44 -6.98 -15.90
CA THR A 449 10.60 -6.22 -16.34
C THR A 449 11.89 -7.02 -16.22
N TRP A 450 12.88 -6.59 -17.01
CA TRP A 450 14.20 -7.21 -17.08
C TRP A 450 15.25 -6.32 -16.43
N VAL A 451 16.09 -6.94 -15.61
CA VAL A 451 17.22 -6.29 -14.94
C VAL A 451 18.52 -6.74 -15.58
N LYS A 452 19.39 -5.78 -15.92
CA LYS A 452 20.67 -6.04 -16.57
C LYS A 452 21.73 -6.47 -15.54
N ALA A 453 22.50 -7.50 -15.90
CA ALA A 453 23.63 -8.00 -15.15
C ALA A 453 24.81 -8.30 -16.09
N THR A 454 25.99 -8.55 -15.52
CA THR A 454 27.20 -8.90 -16.27
C THR A 454 27.67 -10.28 -15.89
N LYS A 455 27.93 -11.14 -16.87
CA LYS A 455 28.57 -12.45 -16.66
C LYS A 455 30.08 -12.31 -16.61
N GLU A 456 30.68 -12.73 -15.54
CA GLU A 456 32.14 -12.72 -15.29
C GLU A 456 32.60 -14.15 -14.92
N GLY A 457 33.02 -14.92 -15.95
CA GLY A 457 33.34 -16.33 -15.75
C GLY A 457 32.12 -17.14 -15.33
N ASN A 458 32.19 -17.77 -14.15
CA ASN A 458 31.09 -18.52 -13.55
C ASN A 458 30.22 -17.67 -12.59
N LYS A 459 30.27 -16.35 -12.71
CA LYS A 459 29.47 -15.44 -11.88
C LYS A 459 28.59 -14.53 -12.76
N ILE A 460 27.42 -14.16 -12.20
CA ILE A 460 26.56 -13.11 -12.71
C ILE A 460 26.55 -12.00 -11.66
N VAL A 461 27.06 -10.84 -12.03
CA VAL A 461 27.11 -9.64 -11.17
C VAL A 461 25.98 -8.72 -11.58
N MET A 462 25.01 -8.50 -10.73
CA MET A 462 23.83 -7.67 -10.97
C MET A 462 23.96 -6.36 -10.19
N PRO A 463 24.12 -5.22 -10.88
CA PRO A 463 24.09 -3.91 -10.24
C PRO A 463 22.74 -3.67 -9.56
N LEU A 464 22.79 -3.11 -8.35
CA LEU A 464 21.62 -2.65 -7.61
C LEU A 464 21.18 -1.27 -8.09
N TYR A 465 20.03 -0.80 -7.59
CA TYR A 465 19.40 0.49 -7.90
C TYR A 465 18.97 0.66 -9.35
N GLN A 466 18.75 -0.45 -10.05
CA GLN A 466 18.05 -0.48 -11.33
C GLN A 466 16.55 -0.35 -11.09
N SER A 467 15.89 0.50 -11.90
CA SER A 467 14.44 0.64 -11.87
C SER A 467 13.78 -0.61 -12.45
N ILE A 468 12.79 -1.14 -11.73
CA ILE A 468 11.98 -2.27 -12.19
C ILE A 468 10.53 -1.87 -12.47
N ASP A 469 10.08 -0.74 -11.97
CA ASP A 469 8.72 -0.25 -12.16
C ASP A 469 8.64 1.27 -11.91
N TYR A 470 7.56 1.89 -12.40
CA TYR A 470 7.23 3.29 -12.19
C TYR A 470 5.76 3.46 -11.87
N SER A 471 5.46 4.12 -10.78
CA SER A 471 4.11 4.46 -10.35
C SER A 471 3.72 5.86 -10.81
N GLU A 472 2.86 5.95 -11.83
CA GLU A 472 2.34 7.24 -12.34
C GLU A 472 1.55 8.02 -11.27
N ASN A 473 0.77 7.32 -10.44
CA ASN A 473 -0.06 7.95 -9.40
C ASN A 473 0.74 8.58 -8.27
N GLY A 474 1.94 8.07 -8.01
CA GLY A 474 2.82 8.53 -6.93
C GLY A 474 4.05 9.29 -7.42
N ASP A 475 4.29 9.36 -8.74
CA ASP A 475 5.49 9.97 -9.37
C ASP A 475 6.79 9.43 -8.77
N TYR A 476 6.91 8.10 -8.66
CA TYR A 476 8.11 7.47 -8.13
C TYR A 476 8.46 6.17 -8.86
N TYR A 477 9.76 5.86 -8.90
CA TYR A 477 10.30 4.58 -9.36
C TYR A 477 10.39 3.58 -8.21
N ILE A 478 10.40 2.29 -8.57
CA ILE A 478 10.71 1.18 -7.66
C ILE A 478 12.07 0.63 -8.07
N TYR A 479 13.02 0.64 -7.13
CA TYR A 479 14.39 0.20 -7.35
C TYR A 479 14.67 -1.14 -6.68
N LEU A 480 15.50 -1.93 -7.32
CA LEU A 480 16.09 -3.14 -6.76
C LEU A 480 17.22 -2.75 -5.78
N ALA A 481 17.20 -3.24 -4.56
CA ALA A 481 18.16 -2.91 -3.52
C ALA A 481 18.48 -4.12 -2.63
N LYS A 482 19.67 -4.13 -2.03
CA LYS A 482 19.90 -4.92 -0.82
C LYS A 482 19.27 -4.18 0.34
N VAL A 483 18.41 -4.84 1.11
CA VAL A 483 17.83 -4.29 2.33
C VAL A 483 18.23 -5.15 3.53
N VAL A 484 18.40 -4.50 4.69
CA VAL A 484 18.88 -5.16 5.91
C VAL A 484 17.93 -4.87 7.06
N ALA A 485 17.73 -5.84 7.95
CA ALA A 485 16.96 -5.65 9.16
C ALA A 485 17.77 -4.84 10.18
N MET A 486 17.25 -3.69 10.64
CA MET A 486 17.85 -2.89 11.71
C MET A 486 17.84 -3.62 13.06
N ASN A 487 16.83 -4.44 13.29
CA ASN A 487 16.58 -5.23 14.50
C ASN A 487 16.44 -6.73 14.15
N PRO A 488 17.51 -7.39 13.71
CA PRO A 488 17.45 -8.72 13.10
C PRO A 488 17.00 -9.83 14.04
N ASN A 489 16.99 -9.60 15.36
CA ASN A 489 16.63 -10.60 16.37
C ASN A 489 15.19 -10.45 16.89
N ASP A 490 14.48 -9.39 16.46
CA ASP A 490 13.12 -9.13 16.88
C ASP A 490 12.12 -9.86 15.97
N GLU A 491 10.95 -10.20 16.48
CA GLU A 491 9.86 -10.75 15.67
C GLU A 491 9.39 -9.73 14.61
N LYS A 492 9.32 -8.46 15.00
CA LYS A 492 8.96 -7.36 14.13
C LYS A 492 10.23 -6.74 13.58
N LYS A 493 10.45 -6.84 12.28
CA LYS A 493 11.66 -6.36 11.61
C LYS A 493 11.42 -5.08 10.84
N VAL A 494 12.35 -4.18 10.98
CA VAL A 494 12.43 -2.93 10.21
C VAL A 494 13.52 -3.09 9.16
N TYR A 495 13.14 -3.13 7.90
CA TYR A 495 14.07 -3.25 6.78
C TYR A 495 14.42 -1.90 6.19
N VAL A 496 15.70 -1.67 5.98
CA VAL A 496 16.25 -0.45 5.38
C VAL A 496 17.25 -0.78 4.28
N PRO A 497 17.41 0.08 3.26
CA PRO A 497 18.39 -0.15 2.19
C PRO A 497 19.83 -0.10 2.70
N ASP A 498 20.65 -1.05 2.24
CA ASP A 498 22.09 -1.06 2.46
C ASP A 498 22.81 -0.41 1.26
N PHE A 499 23.02 0.89 1.32
CA PHE A 499 23.65 1.62 0.22
C PHE A 499 25.15 1.36 0.05
N SER A 500 25.79 0.66 0.97
CA SER A 500 27.18 0.21 0.79
C SER A 500 27.27 -0.87 -0.28
N ALA A 501 26.20 -1.65 -0.47
CA ALA A 501 26.09 -2.67 -1.51
C ALA A 501 25.79 -2.02 -2.87
N LYS A 502 26.66 -2.24 -3.84
CA LYS A 502 26.50 -1.76 -5.23
C LYS A 502 25.97 -2.83 -6.16
N ASN A 503 26.24 -4.09 -5.84
CA ASN A 503 25.87 -5.24 -6.64
C ASN A 503 25.43 -6.38 -5.73
N VAL A 504 24.72 -7.35 -6.30
CA VAL A 504 24.59 -8.72 -5.80
C VAL A 504 25.17 -9.68 -6.82
N THR A 505 25.69 -10.81 -6.33
CA THR A 505 26.38 -11.81 -7.14
C THR A 505 25.67 -13.14 -7.09
N PHE A 506 25.59 -13.79 -8.24
CA PHE A 506 25.13 -15.17 -8.37
C PHE A 506 26.27 -16.03 -8.91
N SER A 507 26.47 -17.22 -8.34
CA SER A 507 27.42 -18.22 -8.84
C SER A 507 26.71 -19.22 -9.76
N ILE A 508 27.36 -19.58 -10.86
CA ILE A 508 26.92 -20.61 -11.81
C ILE A 508 27.71 -21.88 -11.53
N ASP A 509 27.03 -22.96 -11.22
CA ASP A 509 27.64 -24.32 -11.25
C ASP A 509 27.73 -24.75 -12.72
N GLU A 510 28.93 -24.80 -13.27
CA GLU A 510 29.17 -25.12 -14.69
C GLU A 510 28.75 -26.55 -15.05
N ALA A 511 28.73 -27.49 -14.09
CA ALA A 511 28.38 -28.88 -14.34
C ALA A 511 26.85 -29.08 -14.46
N THR A 512 26.08 -28.32 -13.69
CA THR A 512 24.63 -28.48 -13.60
C THR A 512 23.87 -27.32 -14.23
N GLY A 513 24.52 -26.16 -14.47
CA GLY A 513 23.90 -24.93 -14.92
C GLY A 513 23.09 -24.21 -13.82
N VAL A 514 23.14 -24.70 -12.58
CA VAL A 514 22.43 -24.07 -11.44
C VAL A 514 23.04 -22.71 -11.14
N VAL A 515 22.17 -21.72 -10.93
CA VAL A 515 22.57 -20.35 -10.58
C VAL A 515 22.09 -20.06 -9.16
N SER A 516 23.00 -19.68 -8.26
CA SER A 516 22.69 -19.46 -6.85
C SER A 516 23.09 -18.06 -6.40
N LEU A 517 22.23 -17.38 -5.66
CA LEU A 517 22.55 -16.12 -5.00
C LEU A 517 23.63 -16.37 -3.94
N ASP A 518 24.80 -15.72 -4.07
CA ASP A 518 25.97 -15.99 -3.23
C ASP A 518 25.79 -15.48 -1.80
N GLU A 519 25.19 -14.31 -1.68
CA GLU A 519 24.91 -13.60 -0.42
C GLU A 519 23.42 -13.74 -0.06
N LEU A 520 22.97 -13.04 0.98
CA LEU A 520 21.55 -12.93 1.34
C LEU A 520 20.91 -14.31 1.61
N LYS A 521 21.46 -15.00 2.61
CA LYS A 521 21.06 -16.39 2.93
C LYS A 521 19.94 -16.51 3.97
N ASP A 522 19.64 -15.44 4.67
CA ASP A 522 18.58 -15.39 5.70
C ASP A 522 17.82 -14.04 5.64
N ASP A 523 16.81 -13.92 6.47
CA ASP A 523 15.93 -12.75 6.56
C ASP A 523 16.58 -11.50 7.19
N LYS A 524 17.87 -11.54 7.55
CA LYS A 524 18.58 -10.36 8.09
C LYS A 524 19.04 -9.42 7.01
N ALA A 525 19.35 -9.97 5.83
CA ALA A 525 19.71 -9.22 4.65
C ALA A 525 19.13 -9.89 3.41
N VAL A 526 18.36 -9.16 2.62
CA VAL A 526 17.56 -9.68 1.51
C VAL A 526 17.69 -8.83 0.25
N LEU A 527 17.40 -9.42 -0.91
CA LEU A 527 17.24 -8.69 -2.18
C LEU A 527 15.82 -8.13 -2.22
N GLY A 528 15.68 -6.85 -1.95
CA GLY A 528 14.38 -6.20 -1.82
C GLY A 528 14.16 -5.06 -2.78
N LEU A 529 13.04 -4.40 -2.61
CA LEU A 529 12.60 -3.27 -3.40
C LEU A 529 12.47 -2.02 -2.54
N VAL A 530 12.81 -0.85 -3.11
CA VAL A 530 12.68 0.43 -2.43
C VAL A 530 12.01 1.47 -3.33
N PHE A 531 11.27 2.40 -2.73
CA PHE A 531 10.65 3.53 -3.44
C PHE A 531 11.64 4.65 -3.66
N SER A 532 11.64 5.28 -4.85
CA SER A 532 12.61 6.36 -5.17
C SER A 532 12.38 7.65 -4.39
N ASN A 533 11.15 7.93 -4.00
CA ASN A 533 10.77 9.19 -3.37
C ASN A 533 11.25 9.33 -1.92
N ASN A 534 11.41 8.20 -1.20
CA ASN A 534 11.81 8.20 0.20
C ASN A 534 12.78 7.07 0.57
N MET A 535 13.19 6.22 -0.39
CA MET A 535 14.05 5.05 -0.20
C MET A 535 13.51 4.04 0.82
N SER A 536 12.23 4.09 1.17
CA SER A 536 11.65 3.10 2.06
C SER A 536 11.50 1.74 1.37
N TYR A 537 11.60 0.67 2.16
CA TYR A 537 11.40 -0.69 1.70
C TYR A 537 9.94 -0.92 1.25
N ASN A 538 9.76 -1.56 0.10
CA ASN A 538 8.45 -1.81 -0.54
C ASN A 538 7.73 -3.05 0.00
N ASN A 539 8.17 -3.64 1.09
CA ASN A 539 7.62 -4.84 1.69
C ASN A 539 7.79 -6.16 0.90
N PHE A 540 8.56 -6.19 -0.20
CA PHE A 540 8.82 -7.39 -0.97
C PHE A 540 10.31 -7.64 -1.16
N ALA A 541 10.75 -8.88 -0.93
CA ALA A 541 12.13 -9.29 -1.09
C ALA A 541 12.27 -10.80 -1.31
N ASP A 542 13.46 -11.19 -1.75
CA ASP A 542 13.87 -12.59 -1.87
C ASP A 542 15.19 -12.82 -1.14
N PHE A 543 15.37 -14.03 -0.59
CA PHE A 543 16.66 -14.48 -0.07
C PHE A 543 16.87 -15.97 -0.28
N ASN A 544 18.13 -16.43 -0.18
CA ASN A 544 18.56 -17.80 -0.39
C ASN A 544 18.10 -18.38 -1.73
N SER A 545 18.00 -17.53 -2.77
CA SER A 545 17.46 -17.91 -4.08
C SER A 545 18.42 -18.81 -4.83
N VAL A 546 17.90 -19.89 -5.40
CA VAL A 546 18.59 -20.83 -6.29
C VAL A 546 17.72 -21.05 -7.53
N TYR A 547 18.33 -21.06 -8.69
CA TYR A 547 17.70 -21.21 -9.99
C TYR A 547 18.24 -22.45 -10.70
N THR A 548 17.42 -23.48 -10.81
CA THR A 548 17.75 -24.76 -11.47
C THR A 548 17.22 -24.76 -12.89
N PRO A 549 18.01 -25.08 -13.93
CA PRO A 549 17.52 -25.14 -15.30
C PRO A 549 16.22 -25.95 -15.39
N LEU A 550 15.24 -25.42 -16.14
CA LEU A 550 13.98 -26.13 -16.41
C LEU A 550 14.22 -27.12 -17.54
N ASP A 551 14.19 -28.40 -17.22
CA ASP A 551 14.44 -29.53 -18.12
C ASP A 551 13.21 -30.39 -18.41
N GLU A 552 12.02 -29.98 -17.95
CA GLU A 552 10.78 -30.68 -18.17
C GLU A 552 10.13 -30.27 -19.50
N GLU A 553 9.68 -31.28 -20.25
CA GLU A 553 9.01 -31.09 -21.54
C GLU A 553 7.50 -31.39 -21.42
N ILE A 554 6.69 -30.57 -22.11
CA ILE A 554 5.25 -30.81 -22.21
C ILE A 554 4.97 -32.05 -23.06
N THR A 555 3.95 -32.80 -22.67
CA THR A 555 3.41 -33.82 -23.56
C THR A 555 2.65 -33.14 -24.69
N LEU A 556 2.91 -33.56 -25.92
CA LEU A 556 2.21 -33.07 -27.11
C LEU A 556 1.11 -34.05 -27.53
N MET A 557 -0.01 -33.52 -28.02
CA MET A 557 -1.03 -34.31 -28.66
C MET A 557 -0.47 -34.89 -29.98
N PRO A 558 -0.66 -36.19 -30.29
CA PRO A 558 -0.24 -36.75 -31.56
C PRO A 558 -0.85 -36.02 -32.76
N GLU A 559 -0.04 -35.79 -33.81
CA GLU A 559 -0.44 -34.95 -34.95
C GLU A 559 -1.59 -35.64 -35.71
N ASN A 560 -2.18 -36.17 -36.12
CA ASN A 560 -3.23 -36.78 -36.96
C ASN A 560 -4.47 -37.25 -36.20
N LEU A 561 -4.61 -36.87 -34.94
CA LEU A 561 -5.83 -37.21 -34.20
C LEU A 561 -7.00 -36.28 -34.57
N LYS A 562 -8.18 -36.82 -34.67
CA LYS A 562 -9.39 -36.02 -34.80
C LYS A 562 -9.63 -35.26 -33.51
N GLN A 563 -9.60 -33.93 -33.61
CA GLN A 563 -9.79 -33.04 -32.47
C GLN A 563 -11.24 -32.60 -32.33
N GLU A 564 -11.70 -32.49 -31.10
CA GLU A 564 -13.04 -32.08 -30.72
C GLU A 564 -12.98 -30.93 -29.73
N LYS A 565 -13.90 -29.98 -29.83
CA LYS A 565 -14.15 -28.98 -28.78
C LYS A 565 -15.15 -29.53 -27.79
N TRP A 566 -14.75 -29.43 -26.52
CA TRP A 566 -15.62 -29.78 -25.41
C TRP A 566 -15.80 -28.55 -24.52
N SER A 567 -17.03 -28.33 -24.03
CA SER A 567 -17.29 -27.36 -22.97
C SER A 567 -16.94 -27.98 -21.61
N VAL A 568 -16.49 -27.19 -20.69
CA VAL A 568 -16.36 -27.59 -19.28
C VAL A 568 -17.18 -26.66 -18.42
N ILE A 569 -17.88 -27.20 -17.43
CA ILE A 569 -18.56 -26.48 -16.34
C ILE A 569 -17.96 -27.00 -15.03
N TYR A 570 -17.62 -26.12 -14.13
CA TYR A 570 -16.99 -26.48 -12.86
C TYR A 570 -17.36 -25.49 -11.76
N ASN A 571 -17.09 -25.87 -10.52
CA ASN A 571 -17.18 -25.00 -9.37
C ASN A 571 -15.79 -24.41 -9.05
N GLU A 572 -15.68 -23.09 -9.02
CA GLU A 572 -14.52 -22.35 -8.60
C GLU A 572 -14.81 -21.68 -7.25
N GLU A 573 -14.37 -22.31 -6.17
CA GLU A 573 -14.51 -21.79 -4.79
C GLU A 573 -15.94 -21.29 -4.45
N GLY A 574 -16.94 -22.03 -4.87
CA GLY A 574 -18.36 -21.72 -4.59
C GLY A 574 -19.11 -21.05 -5.74
N GLU A 575 -18.43 -20.60 -6.78
CA GLU A 575 -19.05 -20.01 -7.96
C GLU A 575 -19.00 -20.96 -9.15
N THR A 576 -20.05 -20.98 -9.97
CA THR A 576 -20.06 -21.77 -11.20
C THR A 576 -19.33 -21.04 -12.30
N ALA A 577 -18.34 -21.68 -12.90
CA ALA A 577 -17.58 -21.17 -14.04
C ALA A 577 -17.66 -22.13 -15.23
N ASP A 578 -17.34 -21.62 -16.42
CA ASP A 578 -17.33 -22.41 -17.65
C ASP A 578 -16.10 -22.12 -18.51
N GLY A 579 -15.79 -23.03 -19.43
CA GLY A 579 -14.67 -22.91 -20.35
C GLY A 579 -14.76 -23.88 -21.53
N GLU A 580 -13.73 -23.92 -22.34
CA GLU A 580 -13.59 -24.85 -23.47
C GLU A 580 -12.24 -25.55 -23.43
N VAL A 581 -12.21 -26.82 -23.78
CA VAL A 581 -11.01 -27.63 -23.96
C VAL A 581 -11.01 -28.32 -25.32
N VAL A 582 -9.83 -28.72 -25.79
CA VAL A 582 -9.68 -29.54 -26.99
C VAL A 582 -9.40 -30.97 -26.57
N VAL A 583 -10.18 -31.88 -27.05
CA VAL A 583 -10.07 -33.32 -26.74
C VAL A 583 -9.81 -34.12 -27.98
N ALA A 584 -8.93 -35.10 -27.90
CA ALA A 584 -8.75 -36.13 -28.94
C ALA A 584 -8.57 -37.48 -28.29
N MET A 585 -8.87 -38.57 -29.04
CA MET A 585 -8.77 -39.92 -28.54
C MET A 585 -7.94 -40.80 -29.51
N ASP A 586 -7.15 -41.70 -28.93
CA ASP A 586 -6.39 -42.70 -29.65
C ASP A 586 -6.37 -44.02 -28.83
N GLY A 587 -7.12 -45.02 -29.28
CA GLY A 587 -7.23 -46.28 -28.55
C GLY A 587 -7.77 -46.08 -27.14
N ASP A 588 -6.95 -46.41 -26.16
CA ASP A 588 -7.27 -46.26 -24.75
C ASP A 588 -6.79 -44.93 -24.14
N LYS A 589 -6.33 -43.96 -24.98
CA LYS A 589 -5.85 -42.68 -24.52
C LYS A 589 -6.82 -41.57 -24.87
N LEU A 590 -7.01 -40.67 -23.90
CA LEU A 590 -7.69 -39.39 -24.07
C LEU A 590 -6.68 -38.26 -23.86
N TYR A 591 -6.57 -37.41 -24.83
CA TYR A 591 -5.70 -36.24 -24.82
C TYR A 591 -6.54 -34.98 -24.66
N MET A 592 -6.17 -34.10 -23.74
CA MET A 592 -6.87 -32.85 -23.48
C MET A 592 -5.87 -31.70 -23.41
N ASN A 593 -6.08 -30.68 -24.23
CA ASN A 593 -5.28 -29.44 -24.20
C ASN A 593 -6.16 -28.18 -24.25
N SER A 594 -5.56 -27.02 -24.31
CA SER A 594 -6.23 -25.71 -24.14
C SER A 594 -6.94 -25.59 -22.80
N ILE A 595 -6.34 -26.14 -21.74
CA ILE A 595 -6.87 -26.08 -20.40
C ILE A 595 -6.54 -24.72 -19.83
N LEU A 596 -7.54 -23.88 -19.59
CA LEU A 596 -7.38 -22.51 -19.13
C LEU A 596 -6.44 -21.70 -20.05
N ASP A 597 -5.62 -20.83 -19.49
CA ASP A 597 -4.68 -19.98 -20.24
C ASP A 597 -3.26 -20.60 -20.33
N LEU A 598 -3.14 -21.91 -20.26
CA LEU A 598 -1.86 -22.63 -20.44
C LEU A 598 -1.44 -22.66 -21.91
N ASP A 599 -0.20 -23.12 -22.17
CA ASP A 599 0.28 -23.36 -23.54
C ASP A 599 -0.74 -24.25 -24.28
N PRO A 600 -1.31 -23.81 -25.40
CA PRO A 600 -2.32 -24.60 -26.13
C PRO A 600 -1.80 -25.93 -26.65
N LYS A 601 -0.48 -26.17 -26.65
CA LYS A 601 0.12 -27.43 -27.03
C LYS A 601 0.31 -28.39 -25.85
N ALA A 602 0.26 -27.87 -24.61
CA ALA A 602 0.40 -28.69 -23.42
C ALA A 602 -0.80 -29.63 -23.27
N THR A 603 -0.54 -30.92 -23.19
CA THR A 603 -1.57 -31.95 -23.23
C THR A 603 -1.58 -32.75 -21.94
N LEU A 604 -2.76 -32.79 -21.33
CA LEU A 604 -3.07 -33.75 -20.26
C LEU A 604 -3.50 -35.07 -20.89
N VAL A 605 -2.96 -36.18 -20.39
CA VAL A 605 -3.24 -37.53 -20.93
C VAL A 605 -3.99 -38.36 -19.89
N GLY A 606 -5.18 -38.80 -20.26
CA GLY A 606 -5.99 -39.77 -19.54
C GLY A 606 -5.93 -41.16 -20.12
N THR A 607 -6.14 -42.19 -19.32
CA THR A 607 -6.28 -43.56 -19.75
C THR A 607 -7.74 -44.02 -19.62
N ILE A 608 -8.35 -44.44 -20.73
CA ILE A 608 -9.74 -44.94 -20.80
C ILE A 608 -9.77 -46.38 -20.31
N LYS A 609 -10.56 -46.64 -19.28
CA LYS A 609 -10.77 -47.99 -18.70
C LYS A 609 -12.27 -48.25 -18.59
N GLY A 610 -12.87 -48.80 -19.68
CA GLY A 610 -14.29 -49.00 -19.76
C GLY A 610 -15.07 -47.65 -19.77
N ASN A 611 -15.90 -47.44 -18.77
CA ASN A 611 -16.65 -46.20 -18.60
C ASN A 611 -15.94 -45.17 -17.67
N LYS A 612 -14.65 -45.26 -17.51
CA LYS A 612 -13.83 -44.32 -16.71
C LYS A 612 -12.65 -43.80 -17.51
N VAL A 613 -12.23 -42.58 -17.21
CA VAL A 613 -10.93 -42.04 -17.63
C VAL A 613 -10.15 -41.70 -16.39
N GLU A 614 -8.92 -42.19 -16.31
CA GLU A 614 -8.00 -41.94 -15.23
C GLU A 614 -6.88 -41.02 -15.68
N PHE A 615 -6.73 -39.85 -15.03
CA PHE A 615 -5.66 -38.91 -15.22
C PHE A 615 -4.68 -39.03 -14.05
N ALA A 616 -3.44 -39.45 -14.33
CA ALA A 616 -2.40 -39.54 -13.31
C ALA A 616 -1.97 -38.14 -12.86
N THR A 617 -1.76 -37.96 -11.55
CA THR A 617 -1.21 -36.74 -10.95
C THR A 617 0.24 -36.53 -11.38
N ASP A 618 0.78 -35.30 -11.26
CA ASP A 618 2.14 -34.84 -11.60
C ASP A 618 2.44 -34.70 -13.11
N GLN A 619 1.44 -34.67 -13.96
CA GLN A 619 1.67 -34.38 -15.39
C GLN A 619 2.04 -32.89 -15.57
N TYR A 620 3.21 -32.64 -16.19
CA TYR A 620 3.66 -31.29 -16.50
C TYR A 620 2.89 -30.71 -17.69
N LEU A 621 2.29 -29.55 -17.49
CA LEU A 621 1.45 -28.86 -18.46
C LEU A 621 2.08 -27.55 -18.97
N GLY A 622 3.39 -27.38 -18.79
CA GLY A 622 4.12 -26.21 -19.26
C GLY A 622 4.16 -25.06 -18.26
N LEU A 623 4.14 -23.85 -18.77
CA LEU A 623 4.21 -22.63 -17.97
C LEU A 623 2.83 -21.97 -17.87
N TYR A 624 2.55 -21.38 -16.72
CA TYR A 624 1.42 -20.48 -16.51
C TYR A 624 1.89 -19.03 -16.73
N PRO A 625 1.58 -18.39 -17.90
CA PRO A 625 2.22 -17.15 -18.30
C PRO A 625 1.89 -15.95 -17.40
N LYS A 626 0.68 -15.96 -16.79
CA LYS A 626 0.24 -14.86 -15.93
C LYS A 626 1.03 -14.72 -14.64
N ALA A 627 1.84 -15.74 -14.31
CA ALA A 627 2.57 -15.77 -13.06
C ALA A 627 4.06 -16.11 -13.18
N ASP A 628 4.57 -16.32 -14.40
CA ASP A 628 5.91 -16.88 -14.60
C ASP A 628 6.10 -18.13 -13.71
N ALA A 629 5.21 -19.11 -13.84
CA ALA A 629 5.17 -20.30 -13.01
C ALA A 629 5.11 -21.58 -13.82
N THR A 630 5.56 -22.70 -13.26
CA THR A 630 5.26 -24.03 -13.80
C THR A 630 3.80 -24.39 -13.56
N ALA A 631 3.25 -25.30 -14.37
CA ALA A 631 1.91 -25.82 -14.20
C ALA A 631 1.93 -27.36 -14.28
N TYR A 632 1.41 -27.99 -13.25
CA TYR A 632 1.23 -29.43 -13.18
C TYR A 632 -0.24 -29.76 -12.95
N PHE A 633 -0.67 -30.88 -13.47
CA PHE A 633 -1.98 -31.46 -13.13
C PHE A 633 -1.90 -32.27 -11.84
N GLY A 634 -2.90 -32.13 -10.98
CA GLY A 634 -3.15 -32.97 -9.82
C GLY A 634 -4.64 -33.34 -9.70
N GLY A 635 -4.92 -34.62 -9.46
CA GLY A 635 -6.21 -35.03 -8.94
C GLY A 635 -6.27 -34.78 -7.44
N ALA A 636 -7.35 -34.23 -6.92
CA ALA A 636 -7.51 -34.03 -5.49
C ALA A 636 -8.96 -34.22 -5.04
N LYS A 637 -9.15 -34.47 -3.74
CA LYS A 637 -10.43 -34.27 -3.06
C LYS A 637 -10.41 -32.90 -2.39
N TYR A 638 -11.53 -32.20 -2.39
CA TYR A 638 -11.61 -30.95 -1.66
C TYR A 638 -12.55 -31.05 -0.45
N ARG A 639 -12.30 -30.21 0.53
CA ARG A 639 -13.17 -29.94 1.67
C ARG A 639 -13.23 -28.45 1.94
N ILE A 640 -14.35 -27.99 2.46
CA ILE A 640 -14.56 -26.58 2.80
C ILE A 640 -14.68 -26.50 4.31
N GLU A 641 -13.87 -25.64 4.93
CA GLU A 641 -13.93 -25.35 6.35
C GLU A 641 -14.16 -23.86 6.56
N GLN A 642 -14.99 -23.51 7.55
CA GLN A 642 -15.16 -22.13 7.95
C GLN A 642 -14.09 -21.76 8.96
N GLU A 643 -13.30 -20.76 8.64
CA GLU A 643 -12.24 -20.27 9.51
C GLU A 643 -12.41 -18.80 9.83
N GLU A 644 -12.01 -18.43 11.04
CA GLU A 644 -11.97 -17.03 11.47
C GLU A 644 -10.76 -16.34 10.86
N VAL A 645 -11.00 -15.38 9.94
CA VAL A 645 -9.94 -14.67 9.20
C VAL A 645 -9.11 -13.79 10.13
N ILE A 646 -9.75 -13.17 11.13
CA ILE A 646 -9.10 -12.34 12.13
C ILE A 646 -9.50 -12.88 13.51
N PRO A 647 -8.58 -13.51 14.26
CA PRO A 647 -8.89 -14.11 15.54
C PRO A 647 -9.58 -13.15 16.51
N GLY A 648 -10.71 -13.59 17.09
CA GLY A 648 -11.49 -12.83 18.07
C GLY A 648 -12.47 -11.81 17.48
N THR A 649 -12.61 -11.73 16.15
CA THR A 649 -13.57 -10.81 15.49
C THR A 649 -14.90 -11.45 15.12
N GLY A 650 -14.95 -12.78 15.07
CA GLY A 650 -16.10 -13.55 14.56
C GLY A 650 -16.27 -13.45 13.04
N PHE A 651 -15.31 -12.92 12.30
CA PHE A 651 -15.34 -12.84 10.85
C PHE A 651 -14.89 -14.17 10.24
N MET A 652 -15.85 -14.99 9.79
CA MET A 652 -15.62 -16.32 9.21
C MET A 652 -15.60 -16.23 7.68
N MET A 653 -14.68 -16.97 7.05
CA MET A 653 -14.65 -17.20 5.61
C MET A 653 -14.54 -18.70 5.30
N ASP A 654 -15.07 -19.11 4.15
CA ASP A 654 -14.92 -20.47 3.64
C ASP A 654 -13.49 -20.64 3.10
N HIS A 655 -12.80 -21.66 3.60
CA HIS A 655 -11.48 -22.06 3.12
C HIS A 655 -11.56 -23.41 2.42
N TRP A 656 -10.91 -23.50 1.26
CA TRP A 656 -10.89 -24.69 0.42
C TRP A 656 -9.56 -25.41 0.62
N TYR A 657 -9.64 -26.65 1.02
CA TYR A 657 -8.50 -27.55 1.22
C TYR A 657 -8.51 -28.64 0.17
N TYR A 658 -7.34 -29.00 -0.33
CA TYR A 658 -7.15 -29.98 -1.40
C TYR A 658 -6.26 -31.13 -0.95
N ASP A 659 -6.85 -32.31 -0.82
CA ASP A 659 -6.14 -33.55 -0.51
C ASP A 659 -5.79 -34.24 -1.81
N VAL A 660 -4.51 -34.18 -2.21
CA VAL A 660 -4.01 -34.72 -3.48
C VAL A 660 -4.15 -36.23 -3.52
N THR A 661 -4.63 -36.76 -4.64
CA THR A 661 -4.76 -38.19 -4.93
C THR A 661 -3.78 -38.60 -6.03
N PRO A 662 -3.37 -39.89 -6.12
CA PRO A 662 -2.45 -40.34 -7.17
C PRO A 662 -2.99 -40.16 -8.60
N SER A 663 -4.29 -40.06 -8.74
CA SER A 663 -4.98 -39.80 -10.01
C SER A 663 -6.37 -39.23 -9.78
N LEU A 664 -6.92 -38.55 -10.77
CA LEU A 664 -8.34 -38.20 -10.86
C LEU A 664 -9.02 -39.21 -11.79
N VAL A 665 -10.03 -39.93 -11.28
CA VAL A 665 -10.81 -40.88 -12.05
C VAL A 665 -12.19 -40.28 -12.32
N MET A 666 -12.51 -40.03 -13.61
CA MET A 666 -13.76 -39.43 -14.05
C MET A 666 -14.66 -40.45 -14.71
N ASP A 667 -15.99 -40.29 -14.58
CA ASP A 667 -16.97 -41.03 -15.32
C ASP A 667 -17.00 -40.61 -16.79
N TYR A 668 -16.87 -41.57 -17.69
CA TYR A 668 -16.87 -41.37 -19.14
C TYR A 668 -18.07 -42.04 -19.81
N ASP A 669 -18.92 -41.26 -20.46
CA ASP A 669 -20.02 -41.73 -21.30
C ASP A 669 -19.62 -41.51 -22.78
N ALA A 670 -19.21 -42.60 -23.45
CA ALA A 670 -18.77 -42.54 -24.83
C ALA A 670 -19.88 -42.22 -25.82
N GLU A 671 -21.18 -42.56 -25.50
CA GLU A 671 -22.30 -42.27 -26.38
C GLU A 671 -22.67 -40.79 -26.32
N LYS A 672 -22.70 -40.21 -25.13
CA LYS A 672 -22.99 -38.79 -24.91
C LYS A 672 -21.76 -37.90 -25.10
N ARG A 673 -20.58 -38.49 -25.16
CA ARG A 673 -19.28 -37.79 -25.16
C ARG A 673 -19.17 -36.83 -23.98
N THR A 674 -19.23 -37.36 -22.76
CA THR A 674 -19.12 -36.57 -21.53
C THR A 674 -18.11 -37.17 -20.57
N LEU A 675 -17.43 -36.30 -19.81
CA LEU A 675 -16.62 -36.68 -18.65
C LEU A 675 -17.18 -35.97 -17.43
N THR A 676 -17.37 -36.69 -16.34
CA THR A 676 -17.91 -36.17 -15.09
C THR A 676 -16.97 -36.49 -13.94
N ALA A 677 -16.49 -35.50 -13.26
CA ALA A 677 -15.76 -35.70 -12.03
C ALA A 677 -16.67 -36.16 -10.91
N PRO A 678 -16.28 -37.11 -10.06
CA PRO A 678 -17.03 -37.45 -8.87
C PRO A 678 -17.23 -36.24 -7.96
N GLU A 679 -18.38 -36.14 -7.29
CA GLU A 679 -18.64 -35.09 -6.30
C GLU A 679 -17.52 -35.03 -5.23
N GLY A 680 -17.12 -33.83 -4.85
CA GLY A 680 -16.06 -33.62 -3.86
C GLY A 680 -14.64 -33.82 -4.41
N THR A 681 -14.48 -33.93 -5.74
CA THR A 681 -13.17 -34.03 -6.38
C THR A 681 -12.85 -32.80 -7.22
N THR A 682 -11.58 -32.54 -7.43
CA THR A 682 -11.13 -31.41 -8.21
C THR A 682 -10.02 -31.79 -9.17
N PHE A 683 -10.05 -31.15 -10.31
CA PHE A 683 -9.00 -31.05 -11.28
C PHE A 683 -8.11 -29.86 -10.86
N LEU A 684 -6.95 -30.14 -10.25
CA LEU A 684 -6.08 -29.13 -9.68
C LEU A 684 -4.97 -28.77 -10.66
N LEU A 685 -4.80 -27.48 -10.95
CA LEU A 685 -3.60 -26.94 -11.56
C LEU A 685 -2.68 -26.41 -10.46
N ASN A 686 -1.46 -26.91 -10.39
CA ASN A 686 -0.53 -26.63 -9.32
C ASN A 686 0.80 -26.12 -9.85
N ALA A 687 1.45 -25.22 -9.12
CA ALA A 687 2.73 -24.66 -9.52
C ALA A 687 3.92 -25.59 -9.24
N THR A 688 3.79 -26.47 -8.27
CA THR A 688 4.76 -27.55 -7.96
C THR A 688 4.19 -28.91 -8.34
N LYS A 689 4.97 -29.98 -8.25
CA LYS A 689 4.41 -31.34 -8.37
C LYS A 689 3.44 -31.59 -7.22
N PRO A 690 2.14 -31.78 -7.50
CA PRO A 690 1.12 -31.90 -6.45
C PRO A 690 1.37 -33.00 -5.44
N SER A 691 2.03 -34.09 -5.85
CA SER A 691 2.42 -35.19 -4.93
C SER A 691 3.50 -34.79 -3.90
N VAL A 692 4.19 -33.67 -4.12
CA VAL A 692 5.26 -33.17 -3.25
C VAL A 692 4.77 -32.02 -2.39
N ASP A 693 4.12 -31.03 -3.02
CA ASP A 693 3.60 -29.86 -2.33
C ASP A 693 2.40 -29.25 -3.09
N VAL A 694 1.46 -28.68 -2.36
CA VAL A 694 0.25 -28.09 -2.94
C VAL A 694 0.35 -26.56 -2.97
N MET A 695 0.76 -26.07 -4.14
CA MET A 695 0.74 -24.65 -4.49
C MET A 695 -0.21 -24.47 -5.68
N TYR A 696 -1.51 -24.53 -5.44
CA TYR A 696 -2.48 -24.54 -6.52
C TYR A 696 -2.62 -23.15 -7.19
N ILE A 697 -2.71 -23.21 -8.53
CA ILE A 697 -2.96 -22.04 -9.38
C ILE A 697 -4.46 -21.89 -9.59
N TRP A 698 -5.12 -23.02 -9.88
CA TRP A 698 -6.53 -23.10 -10.22
C TRP A 698 -7.12 -24.45 -9.81
N ALA A 699 -8.39 -24.46 -9.44
CA ALA A 699 -9.11 -25.67 -9.09
C ALA A 699 -10.44 -25.72 -9.84
N LEU A 700 -10.65 -26.79 -10.64
CA LEU A 700 -11.91 -27.05 -11.32
C LEU A 700 -12.61 -28.17 -10.55
N SER A 701 -13.39 -27.78 -9.53
CA SER A 701 -14.08 -28.75 -8.67
C SER A 701 -15.37 -29.22 -9.32
N ASP A 702 -15.71 -30.49 -9.12
CA ASP A 702 -16.91 -31.15 -9.67
C ASP A 702 -17.08 -30.94 -11.18
N ALA A 703 -15.97 -30.98 -11.93
CA ALA A 703 -15.94 -30.64 -13.34
C ALA A 703 -16.74 -31.58 -14.22
N TYR A 704 -17.55 -31.01 -15.12
CA TYR A 704 -18.33 -31.71 -16.13
C TYR A 704 -17.88 -31.22 -17.51
N PHE A 705 -17.38 -32.13 -18.33
CA PHE A 705 -16.97 -31.87 -19.70
C PHE A 705 -17.98 -32.52 -20.67
N ALA A 706 -18.33 -31.77 -21.73
CA ALA A 706 -19.27 -32.28 -22.74
C ALA A 706 -18.84 -31.87 -24.14
N PHE A 707 -18.99 -32.77 -25.08
CA PHE A 707 -18.74 -32.51 -26.50
C PHE A 707 -19.57 -31.32 -27.00
N LYS A 708 -18.95 -30.40 -27.70
CA LYS A 708 -19.60 -29.23 -28.28
C LYS A 708 -19.58 -29.24 -29.81
N SER A 709 -18.45 -29.50 -30.43
CA SER A 709 -18.31 -29.55 -31.89
C SER A 709 -17.01 -30.26 -32.29
N GLU A 710 -16.98 -30.77 -33.50
CA GLU A 710 -15.72 -31.20 -34.10
C GLU A 710 -14.92 -29.99 -34.53
N ILE A 711 -13.62 -30.02 -34.28
CA ILE A 711 -12.68 -29.06 -34.87
C ILE A 711 -12.46 -29.59 -36.29
N ALA A 712 -12.94 -28.86 -37.27
CA ALA A 712 -12.64 -29.16 -38.66
C ALA A 712 -11.10 -29.13 -38.77
N GLY A 713 -10.50 -30.28 -38.97
CA GLY A 713 -9.06 -30.39 -39.24
C GLY A 713 -8.72 -29.41 -40.38
N ILE A 714 -7.50 -28.86 -40.34
CA ILE A 714 -6.93 -28.28 -41.51
C ILE A 714 -6.61 -29.48 -42.43
N ASP A 715 -7.66 -30.05 -43.04
CA ASP A 715 -7.47 -30.88 -44.22
C ASP A 715 -6.84 -29.96 -45.26
N ASN A 716 -5.50 -30.08 -45.43
CA ASN A 716 -4.81 -29.49 -46.58
C ASN A 716 -5.32 -30.06 -47.87
N ASP A 717 -6.10 -31.16 -47.85
CA ASP A 717 -6.77 -31.75 -48.95
C ASP A 717 -8.29 -31.44 -48.93
N LEU A 718 -8.67 -30.33 -49.54
CA LEU A 718 -10.00 -30.16 -50.07
C LEU A 718 -10.19 -31.10 -51.29
N THR A 719 -10.14 -32.40 -51.05
CA THR A 719 -10.58 -33.40 -52.01
C THR A 719 -12.06 -33.57 -51.79
N VAL A 720 -12.86 -32.93 -52.61
CA VAL A 720 -14.25 -33.42 -52.84
C VAL A 720 -14.07 -34.71 -53.58
N GLU A 721 -14.56 -35.80 -52.97
CA GLU A 721 -14.48 -37.15 -53.53
C GLU A 721 -14.84 -37.11 -55.04
N GLY A 722 -13.89 -37.41 -55.93
CA GLY A 722 -14.05 -37.38 -57.39
C GLY A 722 -13.79 -36.05 -58.09
N LYS A 723 -13.32 -34.99 -57.44
CA LYS A 723 -12.98 -33.71 -58.11
C LYS A 723 -11.52 -33.34 -57.96
N GLU A 724 -10.87 -33.06 -59.07
CA GLU A 724 -9.48 -32.64 -59.13
C GLU A 724 -9.34 -31.11 -58.98
N VAL A 725 -8.45 -30.64 -58.12
CA VAL A 725 -8.24 -29.20 -57.86
C VAL A 725 -7.46 -28.56 -59.02
N LYS A 726 -8.04 -27.54 -59.65
CA LYS A 726 -7.42 -26.75 -60.70
C LYS A 726 -6.63 -25.57 -60.17
N SER A 727 -7.13 -24.85 -59.17
CA SER A 727 -6.45 -23.73 -58.53
C SER A 727 -7.00 -23.39 -57.16
N VAL A 728 -6.12 -22.81 -56.29
CA VAL A 728 -6.47 -22.29 -54.98
C VAL A 728 -6.12 -20.80 -54.91
N LYS A 729 -7.06 -19.96 -54.46
CA LYS A 729 -6.86 -18.53 -54.27
C LYS A 729 -7.25 -18.13 -52.85
N TYR A 730 -6.58 -17.10 -52.32
CA TYR A 730 -6.89 -16.57 -51.01
C TYR A 730 -7.35 -15.12 -51.13
N PHE A 731 -8.32 -14.71 -50.30
CA PHE A 731 -8.87 -13.37 -50.26
C PHE A 731 -8.93 -12.89 -48.82
N ASN A 732 -8.64 -11.61 -48.59
CA ASN A 732 -8.90 -10.98 -47.28
C ASN A 732 -10.40 -10.65 -47.10
N LEU A 733 -10.81 -10.18 -45.93
CA LEU A 733 -12.21 -9.81 -45.66
C LEU A 733 -12.74 -8.66 -46.53
N LYS A 734 -11.87 -7.91 -47.20
CA LYS A 734 -12.24 -6.86 -48.18
C LYS A 734 -12.44 -7.39 -49.59
N GLY A 735 -12.32 -8.72 -49.75
CA GLY A 735 -12.43 -9.37 -51.05
C GLY A 735 -11.22 -9.23 -51.98
N MET A 736 -10.11 -8.70 -51.48
CA MET A 736 -8.87 -8.60 -52.28
C MET A 736 -8.10 -9.90 -52.27
N GLN A 737 -7.61 -10.34 -53.43
CA GLN A 737 -6.78 -11.54 -53.52
C GLN A 737 -5.41 -11.31 -52.86
N ILE A 738 -4.99 -12.25 -52.00
CA ILE A 738 -3.70 -12.26 -51.30
C ILE A 738 -2.89 -13.48 -51.75
N ALA A 739 -1.56 -13.35 -51.82
CA ALA A 739 -0.68 -14.39 -52.33
C ALA A 739 -0.63 -15.65 -51.46
N LYS A 740 -0.81 -15.46 -50.13
CA LYS A 740 -0.85 -16.54 -49.12
C LYS A 740 -1.75 -16.11 -47.95
N PRO A 741 -2.26 -17.05 -47.15
CA PRO A 741 -3.02 -16.71 -45.95
C PRO A 741 -2.20 -15.86 -44.98
N GLU A 742 -2.78 -14.73 -44.52
CA GLU A 742 -2.18 -13.83 -43.53
C GLU A 742 -2.80 -14.12 -42.13
N LYS A 743 -2.16 -13.62 -41.06
CA LYS A 743 -2.65 -13.74 -39.71
C LYS A 743 -4.02 -13.06 -39.59
N GLY A 744 -5.03 -13.79 -39.11
CA GLY A 744 -6.42 -13.34 -39.03
C GLY A 744 -7.37 -14.16 -39.92
N VAL A 745 -8.49 -13.55 -40.33
CA VAL A 745 -9.51 -14.23 -41.14
C VAL A 745 -9.28 -13.98 -42.61
N CYS A 746 -9.17 -15.06 -43.41
CA CYS A 746 -9.16 -15.00 -44.85
C CYS A 746 -10.14 -16.01 -45.49
N ILE A 747 -10.45 -15.85 -46.73
CA ILE A 747 -11.31 -16.74 -47.52
C ILE A 747 -10.44 -17.52 -48.50
N GLN A 748 -10.46 -18.83 -48.45
CA GLN A 748 -9.87 -19.71 -49.47
C GLN A 748 -10.92 -20.06 -50.52
N ALA A 749 -10.64 -19.83 -51.75
CA ALA A 749 -11.47 -20.24 -52.88
C ALA A 749 -10.73 -21.31 -53.72
N VAL A 750 -11.33 -22.48 -53.83
CA VAL A 750 -10.82 -23.61 -54.60
C VAL A 750 -11.65 -23.74 -55.87
N THR A 751 -10.99 -23.78 -57.00
CA THR A 751 -11.62 -24.06 -58.30
C THR A 751 -11.22 -25.47 -58.73
N PHE A 752 -12.18 -26.29 -59.12
CA PHE A 752 -11.95 -27.65 -59.58
C PHE A 752 -11.85 -27.72 -61.11
N THR A 753 -11.32 -28.81 -61.65
CA THR A 753 -11.16 -29.03 -63.11
C THR A 753 -12.48 -29.04 -63.88
N ASP A 754 -13.58 -29.35 -63.19
CA ASP A 754 -14.93 -29.30 -63.76
C ASP A 754 -15.53 -27.86 -63.80
N GLY A 755 -14.77 -26.85 -63.39
CA GLY A 755 -15.19 -25.47 -63.34
C GLY A 755 -16.01 -25.05 -62.09
N SER A 756 -16.38 -26.00 -61.22
CA SER A 756 -17.06 -25.67 -59.96
C SER A 756 -16.08 -24.98 -59.01
N THR A 757 -16.62 -24.12 -58.10
CA THR A 757 -15.85 -23.41 -57.09
C THR A 757 -16.40 -23.65 -55.69
N MET A 758 -15.53 -23.82 -54.73
CA MET A 758 -15.86 -23.88 -53.33
C MET A 758 -15.10 -22.82 -52.52
N THR A 759 -15.74 -22.16 -51.59
CA THR A 759 -15.11 -21.16 -50.73
C THR A 759 -15.17 -21.57 -49.26
N LYS A 760 -14.06 -21.39 -48.53
CA LYS A 760 -13.96 -21.69 -47.11
C LYS A 760 -13.38 -20.49 -46.37
N LYS A 761 -13.99 -20.14 -45.23
CA LYS A 761 -13.41 -19.16 -44.28
C LYS A 761 -12.28 -19.83 -43.51
N MET A 762 -11.11 -19.25 -43.48
CA MET A 762 -9.96 -19.70 -42.73
C MET A 762 -9.63 -18.66 -41.66
N VAL A 763 -9.18 -19.13 -40.50
CA VAL A 763 -8.65 -18.31 -39.42
C VAL A 763 -7.22 -18.80 -39.15
N ARG A 764 -6.24 -17.92 -39.17
CA ARG A 764 -4.84 -18.25 -38.89
C ARG A 764 -4.28 -17.37 -37.76
#